data_5b7268373176787f8e82b50a3af7b8c8
#
_entry.id   5b7268373176787f8e82b50a3af7b8c8
#
_cell.length_a   1.000
_cell.length_b   1.000
_cell.length_c   1.000
_cell.angle_alpha   90.00
_cell.angle_beta   90.00
_cell.angle_gamma   90.00
#
_symmetry.space_group_name_H-M   'P 1'
#
loop_
_entity.id
_entity.type
_entity.pdbx_description
1 polymer ?
#
loop_
_entity_poly.entity_id
_entity_poly.type
_entity_poly.pdbx_seq_one_letter_code
_entity_poly.pdbx_strand_id
1 'polypeptide(L)'
;MEKLYADIIINISHEALDKVFAYKVPFSMIKDIRVGQQVVVPFGRSNKEQTGYVVNLSRTVDYDESKVKEILRIETDHVGVESNMIELAAWIRENYGSTMIQALKTVLPVQEKVARKARKYIELCIEKVHGPAMLDEYFSKHYVAKARLLAALLDHGKISWEMASKDLKISKSTVDSMEREGILHVVTEYYYRNPGEFSIAKAEAHVLNEQQQELIDEFREDFLREDHKTYLLHGITGSGKTEVYLAAIEEVIKQGKQAIVLIPEIALTYQTVTRFTKRFGERVSILNSRLSKGERYDQWLRAQRGDVDVIIGPRSALFVPFSNLGLIVIDEEHEGSYKSEQTPKYHAREVEIKKAQMEGASVILGSATPSVESYKHALDGTYRLWELTKRAKEAVLPQVYIEDLREELKAGNRSMFSRRLKELIKDRLNKGEQIMLFLNRRGYAGFVSCRSCGHVMECPHCDISMTYHRDGRLRCHYCGYEQPMLKVCPECGSPYIGTFGLGTQKVEAALYKEFPQAKVLRMDMDTTKRKNSHEQILSAFSDGEADILVGTQMIVKGHDFANVTLVGVLAADLSLHANDYRAGERTFQLLTQAAGRAGRGDKPGEVVIQTYSPEHYSIQTAAKQDYHAFYKEEISYRSLMRYPPEWQMLVVFASGEDKAWLDKVMDAMANVVKHMDLMVIGPSEAGFGKINDQYRKVIYIKNKDYETLVKAKNRLEQWIDLNKIRKNLLVNFDFNPMNSY
;
A
#
# COMPACT_ATOMS: atom_id res chain seq x y z
N MET A 1 -38.32 -24.38 23.05
CA MET A 1 -37.71 -23.06 22.64
C MET A 1 -36.46 -23.34 21.86
N GLU A 2 -36.31 -22.74 20.68
CA GLU A 2 -35.09 -22.91 19.90
C GLU A 2 -33.92 -22.28 20.64
N LYS A 3 -32.94 -23.11 21.02
CA LYS A 3 -31.67 -22.63 21.58
C LYS A 3 -30.76 -22.21 20.43
N LEU A 4 -30.14 -21.03 20.53
CA LEU A 4 -29.15 -20.55 19.60
C LEU A 4 -27.89 -20.15 20.37
N TYR A 5 -26.73 -20.53 19.86
CA TYR A 5 -25.43 -20.20 20.39
C TYR A 5 -24.65 -19.43 19.34
N ALA A 6 -23.81 -18.50 19.79
CA ALA A 6 -22.93 -17.73 18.96
C ALA A 6 -21.48 -18.03 19.35
N ASP A 7 -20.70 -18.37 18.35
CA ASP A 7 -19.25 -18.49 18.45
C ASP A 7 -18.63 -17.11 18.28
N ILE A 8 -17.89 -16.65 19.29
CA ILE A 8 -17.42 -15.27 19.39
C ILE A 8 -15.91 -15.23 19.54
N ILE A 9 -15.25 -14.41 18.72
CA ILE A 9 -13.85 -14.00 18.89
C ILE A 9 -13.84 -12.71 19.71
N ILE A 10 -13.21 -12.77 20.88
CA ILE A 10 -13.12 -11.62 21.80
C ILE A 10 -12.14 -10.59 21.27
N ASN A 11 -12.48 -9.31 21.39
CA ASN A 11 -11.66 -8.19 20.93
C ASN A 11 -10.46 -7.91 21.87
N ILE A 12 -9.65 -8.94 22.09
CA ILE A 12 -8.40 -8.87 22.85
C ILE A 12 -7.31 -9.48 21.99
N SER A 13 -6.31 -8.68 21.60
CA SER A 13 -5.18 -9.12 20.78
C SER A 13 -4.15 -9.89 21.63
N HIS A 14 -4.57 -11.00 22.22
CA HIS A 14 -3.71 -11.89 23.00
C HIS A 14 -3.94 -13.33 22.54
N GLU A 15 -2.87 -14.01 22.13
CA GLU A 15 -2.97 -15.34 21.50
C GLU A 15 -3.60 -16.42 22.41
N ALA A 16 -3.35 -16.38 23.71
CA ALA A 16 -4.03 -17.30 24.63
C ALA A 16 -5.57 -17.17 24.60
N LEU A 17 -6.07 -16.07 24.05
CA LEU A 17 -7.48 -15.76 23.85
C LEU A 17 -7.90 -15.82 22.36
N ASP A 18 -6.98 -16.21 21.48
CA ASP A 18 -7.23 -16.39 20.04
C ASP A 18 -7.94 -17.71 19.75
N LYS A 19 -9.09 -17.86 20.37
CA LYS A 19 -9.98 -18.99 20.20
C LYS A 19 -11.43 -18.53 20.23
N VAL A 20 -12.26 -19.35 19.69
CA VAL A 20 -13.69 -19.13 19.69
C VAL A 20 -14.25 -19.45 21.07
N PHE A 21 -15.12 -18.59 21.58
CA PHE A 21 -15.88 -18.78 22.80
C PHE A 21 -17.37 -18.83 22.47
N ALA A 22 -18.04 -19.92 22.83
CA ALA A 22 -19.47 -20.01 22.61
C ALA A 22 -20.23 -19.27 23.72
N TYR A 23 -21.24 -18.53 23.31
CA TYR A 23 -22.18 -17.81 24.16
C TYR A 23 -23.60 -18.14 23.76
N LYS A 24 -24.51 -18.24 24.72
CA LYS A 24 -25.92 -18.39 24.46
C LYS A 24 -26.53 -17.08 23.99
N VAL A 25 -27.34 -17.13 22.96
CA VAL A 25 -28.07 -15.97 22.44
C VAL A 25 -29.38 -15.82 23.22
N PRO A 26 -29.61 -14.69 23.91
CA PRO A 26 -30.90 -14.40 24.57
C PRO A 26 -32.04 -14.43 23.56
N PHE A 27 -33.21 -14.90 23.99
CA PHE A 27 -34.40 -15.04 23.13
C PHE A 27 -34.75 -13.71 22.41
N SER A 28 -34.61 -12.60 23.11
CA SER A 28 -34.84 -11.25 22.57
C SER A 28 -33.95 -10.87 21.39
N MET A 29 -32.80 -11.53 21.25
CA MET A 29 -31.78 -11.21 20.23
C MET A 29 -31.72 -12.21 19.07
N ILE A 30 -32.45 -13.34 19.15
CA ILE A 30 -32.36 -14.42 18.13
C ILE A 30 -32.70 -13.91 16.71
N LYS A 31 -33.66 -12.98 16.61
CA LYS A 31 -34.07 -12.43 15.30
C LYS A 31 -33.06 -11.42 14.72
N ASP A 32 -32.28 -10.77 15.58
CA ASP A 32 -31.45 -9.63 15.22
C ASP A 32 -29.97 -9.99 15.07
N ILE A 33 -29.54 -11.06 15.76
CA ILE A 33 -28.12 -11.48 15.69
C ILE A 33 -27.76 -12.10 14.36
N ARG A 34 -26.60 -11.69 13.83
CA ARG A 34 -26.01 -12.19 12.58
C ARG A 34 -24.53 -12.45 12.76
N VAL A 35 -23.99 -13.36 11.93
CA VAL A 35 -22.56 -13.55 11.79
C VAL A 35 -21.92 -12.22 11.35
N GLY A 36 -20.77 -11.89 11.92
CA GLY A 36 -20.03 -10.65 11.66
C GLY A 36 -20.41 -9.48 12.55
N GLN A 37 -21.50 -9.55 13.30
CA GLN A 37 -21.85 -8.45 14.22
C GLN A 37 -20.93 -8.41 15.44
N GLN A 38 -20.72 -7.21 15.93
CA GLN A 38 -20.05 -6.99 17.21
C GLN A 38 -21.07 -7.08 18.34
N VAL A 39 -20.69 -7.81 19.39
CA VAL A 39 -21.50 -8.03 20.57
C VAL A 39 -20.69 -7.77 21.83
N VAL A 40 -21.39 -7.47 22.94
CA VAL A 40 -20.80 -7.38 24.27
C VAL A 40 -21.13 -8.65 25.05
N VAL A 41 -20.10 -9.23 25.66
CA VAL A 41 -20.22 -10.49 26.41
C VAL A 41 -19.50 -10.39 27.76
N PRO A 42 -19.95 -11.14 28.78
CA PRO A 42 -19.25 -11.24 30.05
C PRO A 42 -18.05 -12.20 29.92
N PHE A 43 -16.83 -11.69 30.11
CA PHE A 43 -15.60 -12.45 29.90
C PHE A 43 -14.82 -12.69 31.19
N GLY A 44 -14.16 -13.86 31.29
CA GLY A 44 -13.33 -14.23 32.41
C GLY A 44 -14.13 -14.55 33.69
N ARG A 45 -13.44 -14.80 34.81
CA ARG A 45 -14.07 -15.13 36.10
C ARG A 45 -14.81 -13.96 36.74
N SER A 46 -14.38 -12.75 36.44
CA SER A 46 -14.98 -11.50 36.96
C SER A 46 -16.18 -11.01 36.15
N ASN A 47 -16.57 -11.70 35.09
CA ASN A 47 -17.63 -11.26 34.14
C ASN A 47 -17.46 -9.86 33.60
N LYS A 48 -16.21 -9.41 33.40
CA LYS A 48 -15.95 -8.10 32.83
C LYS A 48 -16.53 -8.01 31.41
N GLU A 49 -17.25 -6.95 31.11
CA GLU A 49 -17.77 -6.73 29.76
C GLU A 49 -16.61 -6.60 28.77
N GLN A 50 -16.70 -7.36 27.69
CA GLN A 50 -15.77 -7.33 26.56
C GLN A 50 -16.56 -7.35 25.26
N THR A 51 -16.03 -6.67 24.25
CA THR A 51 -16.56 -6.76 22.91
C THR A 51 -15.98 -7.95 22.17
N GLY A 52 -16.72 -8.51 21.22
CA GLY A 52 -16.28 -9.59 20.36
C GLY A 52 -17.07 -9.62 19.06
N TYR A 53 -16.61 -10.39 18.09
CA TYR A 53 -17.28 -10.59 16.81
C TYR A 53 -17.89 -11.98 16.74
N VAL A 54 -19.16 -12.07 16.31
CA VAL A 54 -19.84 -13.33 16.03
C VAL A 54 -19.25 -13.91 14.75
N VAL A 55 -18.64 -15.08 14.83
CA VAL A 55 -18.03 -15.75 13.67
C VAL A 55 -18.85 -16.93 13.16
N ASN A 56 -19.71 -17.50 14.01
CA ASN A 56 -20.61 -18.57 13.64
C ASN A 56 -21.86 -18.56 14.54
N LEU A 57 -22.95 -19.12 14.04
CA LEU A 57 -24.19 -19.37 14.83
C LEU A 57 -24.55 -20.84 14.72
N SER A 58 -24.76 -21.50 15.87
CA SER A 58 -25.06 -22.94 15.95
C SER A 58 -26.23 -23.22 16.90
N ARG A 59 -26.85 -24.38 16.74
CA ARG A 59 -27.92 -24.88 17.66
C ARG A 59 -27.38 -25.78 18.76
N THR A 60 -26.11 -26.14 18.67
CA THR A 60 -25.42 -27.04 19.61
C THR A 60 -24.12 -26.44 20.08
N VAL A 61 -23.62 -26.86 21.21
CA VAL A 61 -22.32 -26.48 21.77
C VAL A 61 -21.59 -27.76 22.25
N ASP A 62 -20.27 -27.78 22.04
CA ASP A 62 -19.45 -28.98 22.30
C ASP A 62 -19.03 -29.17 23.77
N TYR A 63 -19.59 -28.40 24.70
CA TYR A 63 -19.28 -28.49 26.12
C TYR A 63 -20.52 -28.21 26.99
N ASP A 64 -20.37 -28.35 28.31
CA ASP A 64 -21.44 -28.26 29.30
C ASP A 64 -22.24 -26.95 29.18
N GLU A 65 -23.48 -27.05 28.69
CA GLU A 65 -24.39 -25.93 28.49
C GLU A 65 -24.57 -25.05 29.72
N SER A 66 -24.47 -25.63 30.93
CA SER A 66 -24.66 -24.89 32.19
C SER A 66 -23.57 -23.84 32.45
N LYS A 67 -22.42 -23.98 31.77
CA LYS A 67 -21.27 -23.05 31.86
C LYS A 67 -21.26 -22.01 30.78
N VAL A 68 -22.16 -22.10 29.78
CA VAL A 68 -22.23 -21.15 28.67
C VAL A 68 -22.90 -19.87 29.15
N LYS A 69 -22.20 -18.75 29.08
CA LYS A 69 -22.72 -17.42 29.43
C LYS A 69 -23.57 -16.86 28.30
N GLU A 70 -24.43 -15.89 28.62
CA GLU A 70 -25.28 -15.22 27.65
C GLU A 70 -24.60 -13.92 27.09
N ILE A 71 -24.94 -13.58 25.85
CA ILE A 71 -24.60 -12.27 25.24
C ILE A 71 -25.37 -11.19 26.00
N LEU A 72 -24.71 -10.08 26.32
CA LEU A 72 -25.32 -8.96 27.04
C LEU A 72 -26.10 -8.04 26.09
N ARG A 73 -25.50 -7.67 24.97
CA ARG A 73 -26.13 -6.81 23.95
C ARG A 73 -25.41 -6.90 22.61
N ILE A 74 -26.12 -6.54 21.55
CA ILE A 74 -25.54 -6.32 20.20
C ILE A 74 -25.12 -4.86 20.11
N GLU A 75 -23.89 -4.62 19.63
CA GLU A 75 -23.37 -3.26 19.39
C GLU A 75 -23.90 -2.73 18.04
N THR A 76 -24.80 -1.76 18.11
CA THR A 76 -25.43 -1.16 16.92
C THR A 76 -24.56 -0.11 16.23
N ASP A 77 -23.61 0.49 16.98
CA ASP A 77 -22.74 1.58 16.49
C ASP A 77 -21.48 1.08 15.77
N HIS A 78 -21.31 -0.24 15.67
CA HIS A 78 -20.18 -0.85 14.95
C HIS A 78 -20.61 -1.41 13.61
N VAL A 79 -19.64 -1.44 12.68
CA VAL A 79 -19.81 -2.03 11.35
C VAL A 79 -19.70 -3.54 11.48
N GLY A 80 -20.68 -4.27 10.94
CA GLY A 80 -20.61 -5.74 10.84
C GLY A 80 -19.59 -6.17 9.79
N VAL A 81 -19.03 -7.37 9.98
CA VAL A 81 -18.13 -8.03 9.01
C VAL A 81 -18.96 -8.97 8.15
N GLU A 82 -18.79 -8.91 6.84
CA GLU A 82 -19.43 -9.87 5.94
C GLU A 82 -18.78 -11.26 6.08
N SER A 83 -19.54 -12.33 5.83
CA SER A 83 -19.05 -13.71 6.04
C SER A 83 -17.80 -14.04 5.22
N ASN A 84 -17.72 -13.58 3.96
CA ASN A 84 -16.55 -13.73 3.11
C ASN A 84 -15.32 -13.02 3.67
N MET A 85 -15.49 -11.89 4.35
CA MET A 85 -14.39 -11.18 5.01
C MET A 85 -13.89 -11.90 6.26
N ILE A 86 -14.79 -12.62 6.98
CA ILE A 86 -14.38 -13.49 8.11
C ILE A 86 -13.53 -14.66 7.60
N GLU A 87 -13.94 -15.28 6.49
CA GLU A 87 -13.18 -16.35 5.85
C GLU A 87 -11.81 -15.85 5.37
N LEU A 88 -11.76 -14.67 4.73
CA LEU A 88 -10.52 -14.04 4.33
C LEU A 88 -9.61 -13.71 5.53
N ALA A 89 -10.18 -13.24 6.64
CA ALA A 89 -9.44 -12.99 7.87
C ALA A 89 -8.85 -14.29 8.46
N ALA A 90 -9.62 -15.39 8.43
CA ALA A 90 -9.14 -16.71 8.87
C ALA A 90 -7.97 -17.19 8.00
N TRP A 91 -8.08 -17.04 6.68
CA TRP A 91 -7.01 -17.36 5.77
C TRP A 91 -5.74 -16.49 6.00
N ILE A 92 -5.90 -15.17 6.22
CA ILE A 92 -4.78 -14.27 6.55
C ILE A 92 -4.11 -14.70 7.86
N ARG A 93 -4.89 -15.03 8.91
CA ARG A 93 -4.37 -15.53 10.18
C ARG A 93 -3.51 -16.77 9.99
N GLU A 94 -4.01 -17.74 9.27
CA GLU A 94 -3.32 -19.02 9.03
C GLU A 94 -2.02 -18.84 8.27
N ASN A 95 -2.03 -18.03 7.21
CA ASN A 95 -0.91 -17.89 6.30
C ASN A 95 0.16 -16.89 6.75
N TYR A 96 -0.19 -15.89 7.59
CA TYR A 96 0.75 -14.83 7.98
C TYR A 96 1.05 -14.72 9.47
N GLY A 97 0.52 -15.62 10.30
CA GLY A 97 0.81 -15.66 11.73
C GLY A 97 0.35 -14.39 12.47
N SER A 98 -0.94 -14.34 12.78
CA SER A 98 -1.56 -13.31 13.61
C SER A 98 -2.66 -13.90 14.47
N THR A 99 -3.19 -13.11 15.40
CA THR A 99 -4.46 -13.49 16.05
C THR A 99 -5.64 -13.24 15.13
N MET A 100 -6.73 -13.99 15.32
CA MET A 100 -7.96 -13.79 14.52
C MET A 100 -8.49 -12.37 14.64
N ILE A 101 -8.40 -11.76 15.82
CA ILE A 101 -8.84 -10.38 16.01
C ILE A 101 -7.95 -9.36 15.25
N GLN A 102 -6.64 -9.61 15.10
CA GLN A 102 -5.77 -8.78 14.29
C GLN A 102 -6.12 -8.92 12.81
N ALA A 103 -6.38 -10.14 12.35
CA ALA A 103 -6.81 -10.40 10.99
C ALA A 103 -8.18 -9.75 10.70
N LEU A 104 -9.18 -9.90 11.59
CA LEU A 104 -10.48 -9.24 11.48
C LEU A 104 -10.35 -7.71 11.42
N LYS A 105 -9.53 -7.10 12.26
CA LYS A 105 -9.26 -5.65 12.19
C LYS A 105 -8.58 -5.21 10.89
N THR A 106 -7.81 -6.09 10.28
CA THR A 106 -7.15 -5.81 9.00
C THR A 106 -8.16 -5.77 7.85
N VAL A 107 -9.09 -6.71 7.81
CA VAL A 107 -10.13 -6.76 6.77
C VAL A 107 -11.28 -5.78 7.01
N LEU A 108 -11.30 -5.10 8.16
CA LEU A 108 -12.25 -4.04 8.50
C LEU A 108 -11.56 -2.67 8.51
N PRO A 109 -11.48 -1.99 7.37
CA PRO A 109 -10.84 -0.66 7.29
C PRO A 109 -11.62 0.41 8.06
N VAL A 110 -12.89 0.16 8.33
CA VAL A 110 -13.78 1.01 9.12
C VAL A 110 -14.42 0.17 10.24
N GLN A 111 -14.10 0.48 11.49
CA GLN A 111 -14.56 -0.28 12.65
C GLN A 111 -15.79 0.35 13.32
N GLU A 112 -15.93 1.67 13.26
CA GLU A 112 -16.98 2.44 13.93
C GLU A 112 -17.88 3.12 12.90
N LYS A 113 -19.18 3.08 13.14
CA LYS A 113 -20.13 3.90 12.39
C LYS A 113 -19.95 5.36 12.83
N VAL A 114 -19.87 6.23 11.86
CA VAL A 114 -19.82 7.67 12.09
C VAL A 114 -21.16 8.27 11.71
N ALA A 115 -21.70 9.16 12.56
CA ALA A 115 -22.94 9.85 12.27
C ALA A 115 -22.90 10.50 10.89
N ARG A 116 -23.90 10.22 10.07
CA ARG A 116 -24.03 10.80 8.72
C ARG A 116 -24.22 12.29 8.83
N LYS A 117 -23.59 13.05 7.95
CA LYS A 117 -23.93 14.46 7.83
C LYS A 117 -25.32 14.58 7.24
N ALA A 118 -26.14 15.41 7.87
CA ALA A 118 -27.49 15.66 7.45
C ALA A 118 -27.73 17.17 7.31
N ARG A 119 -28.47 17.55 6.29
CA ARG A 119 -29.03 18.89 6.14
C ARG A 119 -30.53 18.78 6.35
N LYS A 120 -31.08 19.67 7.14
CA LYS A 120 -32.54 19.78 7.30
C LYS A 120 -33.07 20.82 6.35
N TYR A 121 -34.13 20.48 5.68
CA TYR A 121 -34.88 21.34 4.82
C TYR A 121 -36.31 21.43 5.31
N ILE A 122 -36.96 22.54 4.99
CA ILE A 122 -38.38 22.76 5.24
C ILE A 122 -39.03 22.81 3.90
N GLU A 123 -40.02 21.94 3.68
CA GLU A 123 -40.77 21.84 2.44
C GLU A 123 -42.24 22.19 2.66
N LEU A 124 -42.85 22.90 1.67
CA LEU A 124 -44.25 23.23 1.69
C LEU A 124 -45.09 21.98 1.42
N CYS A 125 -46.14 21.72 2.27
CA CYS A 125 -47.05 20.59 2.11
C CYS A 125 -48.40 20.98 1.48
N ILE A 126 -48.75 22.24 1.45
CA ILE A 126 -49.98 22.73 0.87
C ILE A 126 -49.81 23.12 -0.60
N GLU A 127 -50.89 23.05 -1.37
CA GLU A 127 -50.88 23.55 -2.76
C GLU A 127 -50.60 25.05 -2.76
N LYS A 128 -49.74 25.52 -3.65
CA LYS A 128 -49.34 26.93 -3.75
C LYS A 128 -50.54 27.88 -3.90
N VAL A 129 -51.67 27.42 -4.47
CA VAL A 129 -52.89 28.22 -4.66
C VAL A 129 -53.52 28.63 -3.33
N HIS A 130 -53.38 27.83 -2.27
CA HIS A 130 -53.95 28.15 -0.95
C HIS A 130 -53.03 29.06 -0.11
N GLY A 131 -51.78 29.19 -0.51
CA GLY A 131 -50.76 29.96 0.21
C GLY A 131 -51.08 31.45 0.42
N PRO A 132 -51.49 32.22 -0.64
CA PRO A 132 -51.82 33.63 -0.49
C PRO A 132 -52.90 33.88 0.54
N ALA A 133 -53.98 33.14 0.56
CA ALA A 133 -55.07 33.30 1.51
C ALA A 133 -54.61 33.07 2.96
N MET A 134 -53.76 32.06 3.18
CA MET A 134 -53.17 31.79 4.51
C MET A 134 -52.15 32.86 4.89
N LEU A 135 -51.45 33.45 3.93
CA LEU A 135 -50.51 34.51 4.20
C LEU A 135 -51.23 35.76 4.70
N ASP A 136 -52.38 36.14 4.08
CA ASP A 136 -53.24 37.23 4.50
C ASP A 136 -53.83 36.98 5.89
N GLU A 137 -54.21 35.75 6.20
CA GLU A 137 -54.67 35.36 7.53
C GLU A 137 -53.57 35.52 8.58
N TYR A 138 -52.34 35.12 8.31
CA TYR A 138 -51.21 35.29 9.23
C TYR A 138 -50.87 36.77 9.45
N PHE A 139 -50.96 37.61 8.44
CA PHE A 139 -50.78 39.06 8.60
C PHE A 139 -51.87 39.66 9.45
N SER A 140 -53.15 39.31 9.24
CA SER A 140 -54.29 39.80 10.01
C SER A 140 -54.20 39.45 11.51
N LYS A 141 -53.65 38.26 11.81
CA LYS A 141 -53.44 37.71 13.17
C LYS A 141 -52.10 38.14 13.78
N HIS A 142 -51.30 38.96 13.13
CA HIS A 142 -49.96 39.37 13.53
C HIS A 142 -48.95 38.25 13.77
N TYR A 143 -49.13 37.10 13.04
CA TYR A 143 -48.18 35.97 13.09
C TYR A 143 -46.99 36.18 12.14
N VAL A 144 -46.21 37.25 12.36
CA VAL A 144 -45.15 37.74 11.48
C VAL A 144 -44.12 36.68 11.11
N ALA A 145 -43.73 35.81 12.08
CA ALA A 145 -42.75 34.76 11.83
C ALA A 145 -43.31 33.65 10.91
N LYS A 146 -44.60 33.25 11.12
CA LYS A 146 -45.27 32.27 10.25
C LYS A 146 -45.46 32.83 8.84
N ALA A 147 -45.86 34.09 8.74
CA ALA A 147 -46.04 34.75 7.44
C ALA A 147 -44.74 34.81 6.64
N ARG A 148 -43.62 35.16 7.30
CA ARG A 148 -42.30 35.24 6.68
C ARG A 148 -41.80 33.86 6.20
N LEU A 149 -42.01 32.82 6.99
CA LEU A 149 -41.67 31.46 6.61
C LEU A 149 -42.52 30.96 5.45
N LEU A 150 -43.82 31.18 5.51
CA LEU A 150 -44.75 30.79 4.45
C LEU A 150 -44.45 31.49 3.12
N ALA A 151 -44.16 32.80 3.17
CA ALA A 151 -43.78 33.58 1.98
C ALA A 151 -42.54 33.00 1.31
N ALA A 152 -41.48 32.72 2.09
CA ALA A 152 -40.27 32.11 1.55
C ALA A 152 -40.50 30.71 0.98
N LEU A 153 -41.38 29.90 1.59
CA LEU A 153 -41.73 28.58 1.09
C LEU A 153 -42.60 28.65 -0.19
N LEU A 154 -43.44 29.65 -0.34
CA LEU A 154 -44.21 29.85 -1.56
C LEU A 154 -43.33 30.21 -2.75
N ASP A 155 -42.28 31.03 -2.51
CA ASP A 155 -41.31 31.41 -3.54
C ASP A 155 -40.39 30.22 -3.94
N HIS A 156 -39.83 29.54 -2.98
CA HIS A 156 -38.79 28.57 -3.23
C HIS A 156 -39.26 27.09 -3.18
N GLY A 157 -40.44 26.81 -2.62
CA GLY A 157 -41.00 25.47 -2.42
C GLY A 157 -40.28 24.69 -1.29
N LYS A 158 -38.96 24.85 -1.19
CA LYS A 158 -38.07 24.18 -0.21
C LYS A 158 -36.97 25.15 0.18
N ILE A 159 -36.72 25.28 1.49
CA ILE A 159 -35.63 26.12 2.03
C ILE A 159 -34.80 25.32 3.03
N SER A 160 -33.54 25.69 3.19
CA SER A 160 -32.69 25.05 4.19
C SER A 160 -33.06 25.52 5.61
N TRP A 161 -32.89 24.63 6.60
CA TRP A 161 -33.04 24.99 8.01
C TRP A 161 -32.14 26.16 8.40
N GLU A 162 -30.95 26.25 7.81
CA GLU A 162 -30.00 27.31 8.06
C GLU A 162 -30.55 28.69 7.59
N MET A 163 -31.08 28.73 6.39
CA MET A 163 -31.77 29.91 5.83
C MET A 163 -32.96 30.32 6.72
N ALA A 164 -33.79 29.34 7.10
CA ALA A 164 -34.94 29.63 7.98
C ALA A 164 -34.51 30.21 9.32
N SER A 165 -33.47 29.63 9.98
CA SER A 165 -33.04 30.02 11.30
C SER A 165 -32.18 31.30 11.34
N LYS A 166 -31.21 31.44 10.39
CA LYS A 166 -30.24 32.56 10.40
C LYS A 166 -30.76 33.76 9.62
N ASP A 167 -31.24 33.55 8.41
CA ASP A 167 -31.61 34.65 7.51
C ASP A 167 -33.04 35.12 7.79
N LEU A 168 -33.97 34.19 7.91
CA LEU A 168 -35.36 34.50 8.20
C LEU A 168 -35.66 34.65 9.70
N LYS A 169 -34.70 34.33 10.58
CA LYS A 169 -34.82 34.40 12.06
C LYS A 169 -36.09 33.67 12.58
N ILE A 170 -36.37 32.49 12.05
CA ILE A 170 -37.49 31.63 12.44
C ILE A 170 -37.07 30.73 13.60
N SER A 171 -37.87 30.71 14.65
CA SER A 171 -37.65 29.81 15.78
C SER A 171 -38.08 28.35 15.45
N LYS A 172 -37.46 27.38 16.13
CA LYS A 172 -37.89 25.99 16.03
C LYS A 172 -39.37 25.80 16.37
N SER A 173 -39.84 26.47 17.40
CA SER A 173 -41.24 26.40 17.83
C SER A 173 -42.23 26.88 16.75
N THR A 174 -41.86 27.85 15.93
CA THR A 174 -42.67 28.30 14.80
C THR A 174 -42.75 27.21 13.73
N VAL A 175 -41.63 26.57 13.39
CA VAL A 175 -41.59 25.44 12.43
C VAL A 175 -42.45 24.27 12.95
N ASP A 176 -42.20 23.84 14.22
CA ASP A 176 -42.94 22.74 14.85
C ASP A 176 -44.48 23.02 14.93
N SER A 177 -44.87 24.30 15.04
CA SER A 177 -46.29 24.72 15.01
C SER A 177 -46.89 24.51 13.58
N MET A 178 -46.22 25.02 12.57
CA MET A 178 -46.67 24.93 11.19
C MET A 178 -46.65 23.51 10.64
N GLU A 179 -45.73 22.68 11.14
CA GLU A 179 -45.68 21.26 10.83
C GLU A 179 -46.87 20.50 11.43
N ARG A 180 -47.27 20.80 12.68
CA ARG A 180 -48.48 20.24 13.30
C ARG A 180 -49.76 20.70 12.60
N GLU A 181 -49.75 21.88 12.00
CA GLU A 181 -50.85 22.47 11.21
C GLU A 181 -50.91 21.84 9.79
N GLY A 182 -49.93 20.99 9.41
CA GLY A 182 -49.87 20.32 8.11
C GLY A 182 -49.47 21.23 6.94
N ILE A 183 -48.92 22.41 7.24
CA ILE A 183 -48.55 23.42 6.21
C ILE A 183 -47.19 23.12 5.59
N LEU A 184 -46.29 22.59 6.39
CA LEU A 184 -44.95 22.25 5.98
C LEU A 184 -44.49 20.94 6.67
N HIS A 185 -43.44 20.36 6.18
CA HIS A 185 -42.72 19.27 6.91
C HIS A 185 -41.22 19.48 6.86
N VAL A 186 -40.53 18.90 7.86
CA VAL A 186 -39.09 18.97 7.97
C VAL A 186 -38.47 17.72 7.38
N VAL A 187 -37.77 17.86 6.24
CA VAL A 187 -37.06 16.76 5.57
C VAL A 187 -35.60 16.76 5.99
N THR A 188 -35.12 15.61 6.41
CA THR A 188 -33.68 15.43 6.70
C THR A 188 -33.04 14.71 5.54
N GLU A 189 -32.19 15.40 4.80
CA GLU A 189 -31.40 14.84 3.71
C GLU A 189 -29.99 14.52 4.20
N TYR A 190 -29.60 13.26 4.00
CA TYR A 190 -28.26 12.82 4.31
C TYR A 190 -27.36 12.97 3.09
N TYR A 191 -26.16 13.47 3.30
CA TYR A 191 -25.15 13.62 2.26
C TYR A 191 -23.82 13.01 2.68
N TYR A 192 -23.07 12.55 1.68
CA TYR A 192 -21.73 12.02 1.90
C TYR A 192 -20.69 13.14 1.96
N ARG A 193 -19.68 12.97 2.83
CA ARG A 193 -18.48 13.80 2.81
C ARG A 193 -17.62 13.36 1.63
N ASN A 194 -17.63 14.13 0.55
CA ASN A 194 -16.76 13.83 -0.59
C ASN A 194 -15.41 14.54 -0.41
N PRO A 195 -14.29 13.82 -0.48
CA PRO A 195 -12.99 14.43 -0.55
C PRO A 195 -12.77 15.02 -1.95
N GLY A 196 -13.08 16.28 -2.10
CA GLY A 196 -12.92 17.04 -3.34
C GLY A 196 -14.13 16.95 -4.29
N GLU A 197 -14.69 18.09 -4.61
CA GLU A 197 -15.66 18.25 -5.71
C GLU A 197 -14.87 18.22 -7.03
N PHE A 198 -14.66 17.03 -7.59
CA PHE A 198 -14.17 16.91 -8.95
C PHE A 198 -15.35 17.02 -9.91
N SER A 199 -15.82 18.25 -10.14
CA SER A 199 -16.70 18.55 -11.27
C SER A 199 -15.88 18.53 -12.56
N ILE A 200 -15.52 17.33 -13.01
CA ILE A 200 -14.74 17.13 -14.23
C ILE A 200 -15.69 16.60 -15.31
N ALA A 201 -15.77 17.30 -16.44
CA ALA A 201 -16.52 16.83 -17.59
C ALA A 201 -15.97 15.44 -18.03
N LYS A 202 -16.87 14.51 -18.33
CA LYS A 202 -16.50 13.21 -18.90
C LYS A 202 -15.70 13.44 -20.18
N ALA A 203 -14.57 12.75 -20.30
CA ALA A 203 -13.80 12.71 -21.54
C ALA A 203 -14.12 11.43 -22.30
N GLU A 204 -14.06 11.52 -23.63
CA GLU A 204 -14.15 10.35 -24.48
C GLU A 204 -12.99 9.37 -24.21
N ALA A 205 -13.25 8.10 -24.43
CA ALA A 205 -12.26 7.05 -24.31
C ALA A 205 -11.13 7.27 -25.32
N HIS A 206 -9.89 7.11 -24.89
CA HIS A 206 -8.79 6.99 -25.85
C HIS A 206 -8.97 5.72 -26.69
N VAL A 207 -8.70 5.85 -27.98
CA VAL A 207 -8.69 4.70 -28.90
C VAL A 207 -7.51 3.79 -28.49
N LEU A 208 -7.82 2.54 -28.21
CA LEU A 208 -6.80 1.53 -27.90
C LEU A 208 -5.99 1.21 -29.18
N ASN A 209 -4.71 0.99 -29.03
CA ASN A 209 -3.90 0.44 -30.11
C ASN A 209 -4.17 -1.08 -30.25
N GLU A 210 -3.65 -1.68 -31.32
CA GLU A 210 -3.89 -3.08 -31.67
C GLU A 210 -3.53 -4.03 -30.51
N GLN A 211 -2.33 -3.89 -29.91
CA GLN A 211 -1.91 -4.71 -28.76
C GLN A 211 -2.85 -4.56 -27.56
N GLN A 212 -3.24 -3.33 -27.23
CA GLN A 212 -4.15 -3.09 -26.10
C GLN A 212 -5.54 -3.68 -26.38
N GLN A 213 -6.04 -3.57 -27.63
CA GLN A 213 -7.34 -4.08 -28.01
C GLN A 213 -7.39 -5.62 -27.94
N GLU A 214 -6.34 -6.31 -28.41
CA GLU A 214 -6.22 -7.77 -28.32
C GLU A 214 -6.32 -8.25 -26.86
N LEU A 215 -5.63 -7.58 -25.92
CA LEU A 215 -5.68 -7.93 -24.49
C LEU A 215 -7.09 -7.73 -23.91
N ILE A 216 -7.78 -6.68 -24.31
CA ILE A 216 -9.15 -6.40 -23.82
C ILE A 216 -10.15 -7.36 -24.43
N ASP A 217 -9.98 -7.76 -25.68
CA ASP A 217 -10.85 -8.76 -26.32
C ASP A 217 -10.69 -10.14 -25.66
N GLU A 218 -9.46 -10.56 -25.34
CA GLU A 218 -9.17 -11.76 -24.55
C GLU A 218 -9.82 -11.66 -23.15
N PHE A 219 -9.63 -10.54 -22.45
CA PHE A 219 -10.24 -10.33 -21.14
C PHE A 219 -11.75 -10.43 -21.17
N ARG A 220 -12.38 -9.82 -22.18
CA ARG A 220 -13.84 -9.84 -22.35
C ARG A 220 -14.35 -11.26 -22.59
N GLU A 221 -13.66 -12.04 -23.43
CA GLU A 221 -14.03 -13.45 -23.68
C GLU A 221 -13.93 -14.29 -22.41
N ASP A 222 -12.83 -14.20 -21.69
CA ASP A 222 -12.63 -14.93 -20.44
C ASP A 222 -13.69 -14.53 -19.40
N PHE A 223 -13.94 -13.22 -19.26
CA PHE A 223 -14.89 -12.68 -18.30
C PHE A 223 -16.34 -13.12 -18.58
N LEU A 224 -16.76 -13.14 -19.85
CA LEU A 224 -18.08 -13.61 -20.28
C LEU A 224 -18.26 -15.12 -20.11
N ARG A 225 -17.17 -15.89 -20.12
CA ARG A 225 -17.17 -17.34 -19.85
C ARG A 225 -17.07 -17.66 -18.35
N GLU A 226 -17.04 -16.64 -17.49
CA GLU A 226 -16.79 -16.78 -16.04
C GLU A 226 -15.44 -17.48 -15.72
N ASP A 227 -14.47 -17.40 -16.63
CA ASP A 227 -13.10 -17.90 -16.44
C ASP A 227 -12.23 -16.81 -15.83
N HIS A 228 -12.35 -16.65 -14.50
CA HIS A 228 -11.69 -15.60 -13.76
C HIS A 228 -10.21 -15.92 -13.50
N LYS A 229 -9.33 -15.23 -14.22
CA LYS A 229 -7.88 -15.43 -14.19
C LYS A 229 -7.15 -14.30 -13.48
N THR A 230 -5.91 -14.58 -13.13
CA THR A 230 -4.91 -13.56 -12.77
C THR A 230 -4.05 -13.26 -13.99
N TYR A 231 -4.05 -12.02 -14.45
CA TYR A 231 -3.27 -11.52 -15.58
C TYR A 231 -2.07 -10.72 -15.06
N LEU A 232 -0.88 -11.00 -15.58
CA LEU A 232 0.28 -10.14 -15.39
C LEU A 232 0.46 -9.26 -16.62
N LEU A 233 0.17 -7.97 -16.50
CA LEU A 233 0.37 -6.98 -17.54
C LEU A 233 1.79 -6.38 -17.44
N HIS A 234 2.72 -6.98 -18.15
CA HIS A 234 4.07 -6.46 -18.34
C HIS A 234 4.11 -5.46 -19.50
N GLY A 235 4.25 -4.20 -19.21
CA GLY A 235 4.29 -3.17 -20.25
C GLY A 235 5.33 -2.13 -19.97
N ILE A 236 6.18 -1.81 -20.96
CA ILE A 236 7.22 -0.80 -20.84
C ILE A 236 6.65 0.54 -20.36
N THR A 237 7.49 1.40 -19.77
CA THR A 237 7.05 2.73 -19.32
C THR A 237 6.47 3.53 -20.49
N GLY A 238 5.23 4.02 -20.32
CA GLY A 238 4.51 4.75 -21.37
C GLY A 238 3.80 3.89 -22.40
N SER A 239 3.66 2.57 -22.18
CA SER A 239 2.91 1.65 -23.08
C SER A 239 1.39 1.79 -22.97
N GLY A 240 0.88 2.59 -22.02
CA GLY A 240 -0.56 2.79 -21.84
C GLY A 240 -1.24 1.73 -20.98
N LYS A 241 -0.55 1.09 -20.03
CA LYS A 241 -1.15 0.15 -19.07
C LYS A 241 -2.42 0.68 -18.42
N THR A 242 -2.43 1.96 -18.05
CA THR A 242 -3.62 2.59 -17.43
C THR A 242 -4.85 2.55 -18.35
N GLU A 243 -4.67 2.70 -19.66
CA GLU A 243 -5.79 2.61 -20.62
C GLU A 243 -6.35 1.18 -20.70
N VAL A 244 -5.48 0.16 -20.59
CA VAL A 244 -5.91 -1.24 -20.48
C VAL A 244 -6.73 -1.45 -19.20
N TYR A 245 -6.29 -0.90 -18.04
CA TYR A 245 -7.08 -0.99 -16.82
C TYR A 245 -8.45 -0.33 -16.96
N LEU A 246 -8.49 0.89 -17.50
CA LEU A 246 -9.74 1.62 -17.72
C LEU A 246 -10.70 0.86 -18.64
N ALA A 247 -10.19 0.27 -19.71
CA ALA A 247 -10.99 -0.52 -20.64
C ALA A 247 -11.51 -1.83 -20.00
N ALA A 248 -10.68 -2.55 -19.25
CA ALA A 248 -11.08 -3.76 -18.53
C ALA A 248 -12.16 -3.45 -17.47
N ILE A 249 -11.99 -2.37 -16.72
CA ILE A 249 -12.99 -1.90 -15.73
C ILE A 249 -14.32 -1.56 -16.42
N GLU A 250 -14.28 -0.93 -17.60
CA GLU A 250 -15.48 -0.60 -18.38
C GLU A 250 -16.26 -1.85 -18.79
N GLU A 251 -15.56 -2.92 -19.24
CA GLU A 251 -16.19 -4.20 -19.55
C GLU A 251 -16.87 -4.82 -18.33
N VAL A 252 -16.22 -4.76 -17.16
CA VAL A 252 -16.77 -5.26 -15.89
C VAL A 252 -18.02 -4.48 -15.46
N ILE A 253 -18.00 -3.14 -15.58
CA ILE A 253 -19.13 -2.26 -15.24
C ILE A 253 -20.30 -2.51 -16.18
N LYS A 254 -20.06 -2.76 -17.47
CA LYS A 254 -21.13 -3.12 -18.45
C LYS A 254 -21.90 -4.37 -18.03
N GLN A 255 -21.27 -5.28 -17.29
CA GLN A 255 -21.91 -6.48 -16.74
C GLN A 255 -22.50 -6.27 -15.33
N GLY A 256 -22.60 -5.00 -14.86
CA GLY A 256 -23.13 -4.66 -13.55
C GLY A 256 -22.24 -5.07 -12.37
N LYS A 257 -20.97 -5.38 -12.61
CA LYS A 257 -20.00 -5.68 -11.58
C LYS A 257 -19.13 -4.46 -11.22
N GLN A 258 -18.35 -4.57 -10.16
CA GLN A 258 -17.59 -3.49 -9.54
C GLN A 258 -16.10 -3.80 -9.59
N ALA A 259 -15.24 -2.76 -9.48
CA ALA A 259 -13.78 -2.90 -9.55
C ALA A 259 -13.05 -2.18 -8.42
N ILE A 260 -12.00 -2.82 -7.91
CA ILE A 260 -11.02 -2.24 -6.97
C ILE A 260 -9.73 -1.97 -7.74
N VAL A 261 -9.16 -0.77 -7.57
CA VAL A 261 -7.86 -0.40 -8.15
C VAL A 261 -6.90 -0.03 -7.04
N LEU A 262 -5.87 -0.83 -6.86
CA LEU A 262 -4.82 -0.58 -5.89
C LEU A 262 -3.69 0.20 -6.57
N ILE A 263 -3.36 1.36 -6.01
CA ILE A 263 -2.28 2.23 -6.48
C ILE A 263 -1.41 2.58 -5.27
N PRO A 264 -0.06 2.54 -5.38
CA PRO A 264 0.81 2.99 -4.30
C PRO A 264 0.48 4.42 -3.88
N GLU A 265 0.45 4.71 -2.58
CA GLU A 265 -0.02 6.01 -2.07
C GLU A 265 0.73 7.20 -2.69
N ILE A 266 2.03 7.03 -2.97
CA ILE A 266 2.87 8.04 -3.63
C ILE A 266 2.44 8.27 -5.10
N ALA A 267 1.93 7.24 -5.78
CA ALA A 267 1.47 7.31 -7.16
C ALA A 267 -0.01 7.71 -7.30
N LEU A 268 -0.74 7.80 -6.20
CA LEU A 268 -2.13 8.26 -6.16
C LEU A 268 -2.16 9.81 -6.28
N THR A 269 -1.75 10.30 -7.42
CA THR A 269 -1.67 11.74 -7.74
C THR A 269 -3.01 12.27 -8.24
N TYR A 270 -3.14 13.60 -8.24
CA TYR A 270 -4.28 14.29 -8.85
C TYR A 270 -4.50 13.85 -10.32
N GLN A 271 -3.43 13.70 -11.10
CA GLN A 271 -3.50 13.26 -12.50
C GLN A 271 -4.09 11.86 -12.65
N THR A 272 -3.64 10.92 -11.80
CA THR A 272 -4.18 9.54 -11.81
C THR A 272 -5.66 9.53 -11.47
N VAL A 273 -6.05 10.20 -10.40
CA VAL A 273 -7.44 10.33 -9.97
C VAL A 273 -8.30 10.95 -11.07
N THR A 274 -7.83 12.03 -11.68
CA THR A 274 -8.52 12.73 -12.77
C THR A 274 -8.81 11.83 -13.97
N ARG A 275 -7.90 10.93 -14.35
CA ARG A 275 -8.12 9.98 -15.46
C ARG A 275 -9.32 9.07 -15.19
N PHE A 276 -9.40 8.48 -14.01
CA PHE A 276 -10.51 7.62 -13.63
C PHE A 276 -11.83 8.41 -13.50
N THR A 277 -11.79 9.58 -12.87
CA THR A 277 -12.98 10.42 -12.71
C THR A 277 -13.51 10.92 -14.05
N LYS A 278 -12.64 11.28 -14.99
CA LYS A 278 -13.04 11.63 -16.38
C LYS A 278 -13.71 10.46 -17.09
N ARG A 279 -13.30 9.22 -16.83
CA ARG A 279 -13.86 8.04 -17.48
C ARG A 279 -15.18 7.60 -16.85
N PHE A 280 -15.27 7.51 -15.53
CA PHE A 280 -16.38 6.89 -14.81
C PHE A 280 -17.27 7.90 -14.04
N GLY A 281 -16.88 9.17 -13.97
CA GLY A 281 -17.68 10.24 -13.34
C GLY A 281 -17.79 10.07 -11.83
N GLU A 282 -18.98 10.32 -11.28
CA GLU A 282 -19.27 10.29 -9.84
C GLU A 282 -19.32 8.88 -9.24
N ARG A 283 -19.30 7.85 -10.07
CA ARG A 283 -19.29 6.45 -9.63
C ARG A 283 -17.89 5.94 -9.26
N VAL A 284 -16.91 6.85 -9.17
CA VAL A 284 -15.56 6.59 -8.63
C VAL A 284 -15.47 7.10 -7.21
N SER A 285 -14.85 6.32 -6.34
CA SER A 285 -14.48 6.71 -4.99
C SER A 285 -12.99 6.54 -4.75
N ILE A 286 -12.42 7.42 -3.92
CA ILE A 286 -11.00 7.44 -3.61
C ILE A 286 -10.80 7.21 -2.13
N LEU A 287 -9.97 6.23 -1.79
CA LEU A 287 -9.48 6.02 -0.44
C LEU A 287 -8.02 6.43 -0.35
N ASN A 288 -7.66 7.18 0.69
CA ASN A 288 -6.27 7.49 1.01
C ASN A 288 -6.09 7.65 2.52
N SER A 289 -4.84 7.73 2.98
CA SER A 289 -4.52 7.87 4.41
C SER A 289 -4.94 9.23 5.00
N ARG A 290 -5.15 10.25 4.16
CA ARG A 290 -5.50 11.62 4.57
C ARG A 290 -6.98 11.79 4.89
N LEU A 291 -7.83 10.83 4.52
CA LEU A 291 -9.25 10.85 4.81
C LEU A 291 -9.52 10.78 6.32
N SER A 292 -10.38 11.65 6.81
CA SER A 292 -10.92 11.58 8.17
C SER A 292 -11.71 10.26 8.37
N LYS A 293 -11.93 9.88 9.62
CA LYS A 293 -12.76 8.69 9.94
C LYS A 293 -14.15 8.77 9.30
N GLY A 294 -14.77 9.97 9.29
CA GLY A 294 -16.09 10.18 8.70
C GLY A 294 -16.11 10.06 7.18
N GLU A 295 -15.11 10.64 6.48
CA GLU A 295 -14.99 10.51 5.03
C GLU A 295 -14.76 9.05 4.62
N ARG A 296 -13.89 8.35 5.34
CA ARG A 296 -13.61 6.92 5.09
C ARG A 296 -14.87 6.07 5.30
N TYR A 297 -15.65 6.34 6.33
CA TYR A 297 -16.92 5.66 6.58
C TYR A 297 -17.94 5.94 5.47
N ASP A 298 -18.04 7.18 4.99
CA ASP A 298 -18.94 7.56 3.92
C ASP A 298 -18.58 6.83 2.60
N GLN A 299 -17.30 6.73 2.24
CA GLN A 299 -16.86 5.99 1.04
C GLN A 299 -17.11 4.48 1.19
N TRP A 300 -16.85 3.92 2.36
CA TRP A 300 -17.17 2.53 2.68
C TRP A 300 -18.66 2.23 2.50
N LEU A 301 -19.51 3.13 3.01
CA LEU A 301 -20.97 2.99 2.92
C LEU A 301 -21.48 3.13 1.47
N ARG A 302 -20.88 4.02 0.68
CA ARG A 302 -21.17 4.15 -0.77
C ARG A 302 -20.88 2.86 -1.53
N ALA A 303 -19.73 2.24 -1.21
CA ALA A 303 -19.36 0.96 -1.81
C ALA A 303 -20.34 -0.15 -1.46
N GLN A 304 -20.68 -0.29 -0.17
CA GLN A 304 -21.63 -1.29 0.31
C GLN A 304 -23.03 -1.16 -0.29
N ARG A 305 -23.44 0.07 -0.60
CA ARG A 305 -24.77 0.36 -1.20
C ARG A 305 -24.81 0.27 -2.72
N GLY A 306 -23.67 0.09 -3.38
CA GLY A 306 -23.59 0.12 -4.84
C GLY A 306 -23.70 1.53 -5.43
N ASP A 307 -23.45 2.58 -4.62
CA ASP A 307 -23.45 3.97 -5.11
C ASP A 307 -22.18 4.27 -5.94
N VAL A 308 -21.18 3.40 -5.93
CA VAL A 308 -19.94 3.49 -6.70
C VAL A 308 -19.62 2.17 -7.38
N ASP A 309 -19.00 2.25 -8.56
CA ASP A 309 -18.56 1.10 -9.34
C ASP A 309 -17.07 0.85 -9.20
N VAL A 310 -16.28 1.91 -8.93
CA VAL A 310 -14.83 1.84 -8.87
C VAL A 310 -14.33 2.48 -7.58
N ILE A 311 -13.49 1.75 -6.86
CA ILE A 311 -12.72 2.29 -5.74
C ILE A 311 -11.24 2.27 -6.08
N ILE A 312 -10.58 3.42 -5.87
CA ILE A 312 -9.15 3.60 -6.07
C ILE A 312 -8.52 3.90 -4.71
N GLY A 313 -7.44 3.23 -4.39
CA GLY A 313 -6.71 3.54 -3.15
C GLY A 313 -5.46 2.69 -2.94
N PRO A 314 -4.78 2.91 -1.79
CA PRO A 314 -3.64 2.09 -1.41
C PRO A 314 -4.10 0.70 -0.95
N ARG A 315 -3.17 -0.12 -0.49
CA ARG A 315 -3.40 -1.49 -0.02
C ARG A 315 -4.69 -1.70 0.81
N SER A 316 -5.08 -0.72 1.63
CA SER A 316 -6.29 -0.82 2.47
C SER A 316 -7.61 -0.78 1.68
N ALA A 317 -7.59 -0.31 0.44
CA ALA A 317 -8.78 -0.30 -0.42
C ALA A 317 -9.23 -1.72 -0.82
N LEU A 318 -8.33 -2.71 -0.73
CA LEU A 318 -8.64 -4.11 -0.98
C LEU A 318 -9.81 -4.65 -0.12
N PHE A 319 -10.01 -4.11 1.07
CA PHE A 319 -11.01 -4.59 2.04
C PHE A 319 -12.34 -3.83 1.98
N VAL A 320 -12.61 -3.13 0.90
CA VAL A 320 -13.91 -2.49 0.70
C VAL A 320 -14.97 -3.55 0.41
N PRO A 321 -16.17 -3.46 1.02
CA PRO A 321 -17.22 -4.45 0.86
C PRO A 321 -18.05 -4.18 -0.39
N PHE A 322 -17.55 -4.54 -1.53
CA PHE A 322 -18.35 -4.59 -2.75
C PHE A 322 -19.25 -5.83 -2.75
N SER A 323 -20.48 -5.65 -3.11
CA SER A 323 -21.46 -6.75 -3.17
C SER A 323 -21.37 -7.58 -4.45
N ASN A 324 -20.77 -7.04 -5.51
CA ASN A 324 -20.65 -7.69 -6.81
C ASN A 324 -19.29 -7.37 -7.47
N LEU A 325 -18.22 -7.79 -6.81
CA LEU A 325 -16.86 -7.59 -7.29
C LEU A 325 -16.62 -8.40 -8.57
N GLY A 326 -16.03 -7.78 -9.60
CA GLY A 326 -15.68 -8.44 -10.86
C GLY A 326 -14.20 -8.34 -11.22
N LEU A 327 -13.51 -7.29 -10.71
CA LEU A 327 -12.10 -7.06 -11.06
C LEU A 327 -11.34 -6.42 -9.91
N ILE A 328 -10.12 -6.87 -9.68
CA ILE A 328 -9.14 -6.18 -8.85
C ILE A 328 -7.91 -5.88 -9.72
N VAL A 329 -7.45 -4.63 -9.69
CA VAL A 329 -6.25 -4.19 -10.41
C VAL A 329 -5.21 -3.74 -9.38
N ILE A 330 -3.98 -4.21 -9.49
CA ILE A 330 -2.82 -3.62 -8.79
C ILE A 330 -1.92 -2.95 -9.83
N ASP A 331 -1.75 -1.65 -9.73
CA ASP A 331 -0.74 -0.91 -10.49
C ASP A 331 0.59 -0.92 -9.74
N GLU A 332 1.70 -1.01 -10.49
CA GLU A 332 3.07 -1.15 -9.95
C GLU A 332 3.17 -2.29 -8.90
N GLU A 333 2.73 -3.52 -9.27
CA GLU A 333 2.56 -4.66 -8.36
C GLU A 333 3.85 -5.03 -7.58
N HIS A 334 5.02 -4.66 -8.13
CA HIS A 334 6.34 -4.87 -7.53
C HIS A 334 6.62 -3.98 -6.32
N GLU A 335 5.75 -2.98 -6.04
CA GLU A 335 6.01 -2.02 -4.98
C GLU A 335 5.96 -2.63 -3.58
N GLY A 336 7.03 -2.40 -2.81
CA GLY A 336 7.14 -2.93 -1.45
C GLY A 336 6.07 -2.42 -0.48
N SER A 337 5.35 -1.33 -0.81
CA SER A 337 4.26 -0.79 0.00
C SER A 337 3.02 -1.71 0.05
N TYR A 338 2.92 -2.66 -0.86
CA TYR A 338 1.88 -3.69 -0.85
C TYR A 338 2.09 -4.77 0.20
N LYS A 339 3.29 -4.89 0.77
CA LYS A 339 3.54 -5.70 1.96
C LYS A 339 3.20 -4.93 3.23
N SER A 340 2.49 -5.57 4.17
CA SER A 340 2.21 -4.98 5.48
C SER A 340 3.44 -5.03 6.39
N GLU A 341 3.81 -3.90 6.97
CA GLU A 341 4.86 -3.84 7.99
C GLU A 341 4.33 -4.25 9.39
N GLN A 342 3.02 -4.13 9.59
CA GLN A 342 2.34 -4.52 10.83
C GLN A 342 1.76 -5.93 10.72
N THR A 343 1.65 -6.62 11.85
CA THR A 343 1.01 -7.96 11.94
C THR A 343 -0.51 -7.84 11.74
N PRO A 344 -1.07 -8.68 10.83
CA PRO A 344 -0.45 -9.68 9.97
C PRO A 344 0.38 -9.05 8.84
N LYS A 345 1.59 -9.59 8.61
CA LYS A 345 2.50 -9.10 7.56
C LYS A 345 2.15 -9.67 6.19
N TYR A 346 0.91 -9.44 5.75
CA TYR A 346 0.41 -9.94 4.47
C TYR A 346 0.95 -9.11 3.28
N HIS A 347 0.97 -9.74 2.11
CA HIS A 347 1.18 -9.06 0.83
C HIS A 347 -0.16 -8.85 0.12
N ALA A 348 -0.46 -7.64 -0.36
CA ALA A 348 -1.75 -7.34 -1.00
C ALA A 348 -2.02 -8.25 -2.20
N ARG A 349 -1.01 -8.53 -3.05
CA ARG A 349 -1.13 -9.44 -4.20
C ARG A 349 -1.69 -10.81 -3.83
N GLU A 350 -1.17 -11.44 -2.78
CA GLU A 350 -1.62 -12.76 -2.35
C GLU A 350 -3.06 -12.71 -1.80
N VAL A 351 -3.36 -11.65 -1.03
CA VAL A 351 -4.69 -11.47 -0.42
C VAL A 351 -5.75 -11.13 -1.47
N GLU A 352 -5.40 -10.33 -2.50
CA GLU A 352 -6.36 -10.01 -3.57
C GLU A 352 -6.67 -11.22 -4.44
N ILE A 353 -5.66 -12.03 -4.78
CA ILE A 353 -5.88 -13.27 -5.53
C ILE A 353 -6.79 -14.19 -4.74
N LYS A 354 -6.55 -14.34 -3.44
CA LYS A 354 -7.45 -15.13 -2.58
C LYS A 354 -8.86 -14.55 -2.53
N LYS A 355 -9.00 -13.22 -2.34
CA LYS A 355 -10.30 -12.53 -2.35
C LYS A 355 -11.01 -12.70 -3.69
N ALA A 356 -10.31 -12.51 -4.80
CA ALA A 356 -10.87 -12.67 -6.14
C ALA A 356 -11.37 -14.10 -6.38
N GLN A 357 -10.61 -15.12 -5.96
CA GLN A 357 -11.05 -16.52 -6.02
C GLN A 357 -12.32 -16.78 -5.21
N MET A 358 -12.44 -16.16 -4.02
CA MET A 358 -13.64 -16.31 -3.17
C MET A 358 -14.87 -15.61 -3.74
N GLU A 359 -14.69 -14.50 -4.47
CA GLU A 359 -15.78 -13.64 -4.95
C GLU A 359 -16.07 -13.80 -6.45
N GLY A 360 -15.36 -14.68 -7.16
CA GLY A 360 -15.53 -14.86 -8.62
C GLY A 360 -15.16 -13.60 -9.40
N ALA A 361 -13.97 -13.06 -9.12
CA ALA A 361 -13.43 -11.88 -9.76
C ALA A 361 -12.09 -12.17 -10.46
N SER A 362 -11.76 -11.40 -11.48
CA SER A 362 -10.47 -11.43 -12.17
C SER A 362 -9.46 -10.49 -11.49
N VAL A 363 -8.17 -10.73 -11.72
CA VAL A 363 -7.07 -9.91 -11.19
C VAL A 363 -6.17 -9.44 -12.32
N ILE A 364 -5.78 -8.16 -12.33
CA ILE A 364 -4.75 -7.62 -13.23
C ILE A 364 -3.62 -7.04 -12.39
N LEU A 365 -2.44 -7.64 -12.50
CA LEU A 365 -1.19 -7.19 -11.90
C LEU A 365 -0.40 -6.40 -12.95
N GLY A 366 -0.25 -5.10 -12.79
CA GLY A 366 0.41 -4.27 -13.77
C GLY A 366 1.77 -3.78 -13.31
N SER A 367 2.78 -3.88 -14.17
CA SER A 367 4.12 -3.34 -13.92
C SER A 367 4.92 -3.14 -15.21
N ALA A 368 5.84 -2.17 -15.18
CA ALA A 368 6.89 -2.08 -16.19
C ALA A 368 8.10 -2.96 -15.84
N THR A 369 8.25 -3.27 -14.58
CA THR A 369 9.32 -4.08 -14.00
C THR A 369 8.71 -5.06 -13.01
N PRO A 370 8.02 -6.09 -13.48
CA PRO A 370 7.33 -7.05 -12.60
C PRO A 370 8.23 -7.59 -11.50
N SER A 371 7.65 -8.00 -10.39
CA SER A 371 8.40 -8.76 -9.39
C SER A 371 8.82 -10.12 -9.98
N VAL A 372 9.99 -10.60 -9.58
CA VAL A 372 10.50 -11.91 -10.05
C VAL A 372 9.52 -13.03 -9.74
N GLU A 373 8.80 -12.91 -8.63
CA GLU A 373 7.74 -13.84 -8.23
C GLU A 373 6.57 -13.85 -9.23
N SER A 374 6.01 -12.66 -9.54
CA SER A 374 4.87 -12.56 -10.45
C SER A 374 5.23 -13.01 -11.86
N TYR A 375 6.44 -12.66 -12.31
CA TYR A 375 6.90 -13.04 -13.64
C TYR A 375 7.14 -14.55 -13.74
N LYS A 376 7.68 -15.19 -12.68
CA LYS A 376 7.76 -16.65 -12.62
C LYS A 376 6.40 -17.31 -12.73
N HIS A 377 5.41 -16.85 -11.97
CA HIS A 377 4.04 -17.36 -12.04
C HIS A 377 3.40 -17.18 -13.41
N ALA A 378 3.78 -16.14 -14.14
CA ALA A 378 3.34 -15.96 -15.51
C ALA A 378 4.01 -16.94 -16.47
N LEU A 379 5.30 -17.22 -16.29
CA LEU A 379 6.03 -18.19 -17.12
C LEU A 379 5.63 -19.65 -16.87
N ASP A 380 5.27 -20.01 -15.63
CA ASP A 380 4.80 -21.36 -15.29
C ASP A 380 3.29 -21.56 -15.58
N GLY A 381 2.61 -20.54 -16.11
CA GLY A 381 1.21 -20.61 -16.52
C GLY A 381 0.20 -20.41 -15.38
N THR A 382 0.66 -20.12 -14.15
CA THR A 382 -0.23 -19.79 -13.01
C THR A 382 -0.94 -18.45 -13.25
N TYR A 383 -0.24 -17.47 -13.85
CA TYR A 383 -0.81 -16.21 -14.30
C TYR A 383 -0.81 -16.15 -15.83
N ARG A 384 -1.77 -15.47 -16.42
CA ARG A 384 -1.77 -15.17 -17.84
C ARG A 384 -0.83 -13.98 -18.11
N LEU A 385 0.21 -14.18 -18.90
CA LEU A 385 1.14 -13.12 -19.30
C LEU A 385 0.52 -12.26 -20.40
N TRP A 386 0.47 -10.96 -20.18
CA TRP A 386 0.16 -9.92 -21.17
C TRP A 386 1.35 -8.99 -21.34
N GLU A 387 1.73 -8.72 -22.58
CA GLU A 387 2.89 -7.89 -22.88
C GLU A 387 2.54 -6.70 -23.76
N LEU A 388 2.94 -5.50 -23.32
CA LEU A 388 2.89 -4.27 -24.10
C LEU A 388 4.31 -3.83 -24.42
N THR A 389 4.79 -4.15 -25.60
CA THR A 389 6.18 -3.94 -26.02
C THR A 389 6.39 -2.59 -26.72
N LYS A 390 5.31 -1.90 -27.11
CA LYS A 390 5.35 -0.59 -27.80
C LYS A 390 4.89 0.52 -26.87
N ARG A 391 5.51 1.71 -26.99
CA ARG A 391 4.98 2.92 -26.34
C ARG A 391 3.71 3.39 -27.03
N ALA A 392 2.78 3.96 -26.26
CA ALA A 392 1.52 4.51 -26.78
C ALA A 392 1.73 5.72 -27.71
N LYS A 393 2.81 6.47 -27.51
CA LYS A 393 3.30 7.52 -28.43
C LYS A 393 4.62 7.05 -29.03
N GLU A 394 4.94 7.45 -30.27
CA GLU A 394 6.20 7.15 -30.95
C GLU A 394 7.42 7.87 -30.29
N ALA A 395 7.56 7.75 -28.97
CA ALA A 395 8.67 8.35 -28.24
C ALA A 395 9.85 7.39 -28.18
N VAL A 396 11.03 7.88 -28.52
CA VAL A 396 12.30 7.12 -28.45
C VAL A 396 12.68 6.88 -27.00
N LEU A 397 13.23 5.69 -26.70
CA LEU A 397 13.81 5.42 -25.38
C LEU A 397 14.97 6.37 -25.08
N PRO A 398 15.15 6.82 -23.83
CA PRO A 398 16.27 7.68 -23.48
C PRO A 398 17.60 6.95 -23.68
N GLN A 399 18.62 7.68 -24.07
CA GLN A 399 19.97 7.16 -24.13
C GLN A 399 20.55 7.05 -22.72
N VAL A 400 21.02 5.87 -22.35
CA VAL A 400 21.55 5.59 -21.01
C VAL A 400 23.07 5.42 -21.08
N TYR A 401 23.80 6.17 -20.25
CA TYR A 401 25.24 6.08 -20.07
C TYR A 401 25.55 5.50 -18.70
N ILE A 402 26.46 4.53 -18.66
CA ILE A 402 26.99 3.98 -17.41
C ILE A 402 28.38 4.60 -17.19
N GLU A 403 28.54 5.32 -16.08
CA GLU A 403 29.79 5.98 -15.71
C GLU A 403 30.49 5.20 -14.58
N ASP A 404 31.67 4.69 -14.89
CA ASP A 404 32.51 3.97 -13.93
C ASP A 404 33.23 4.96 -13.01
N LEU A 405 32.79 5.04 -11.75
CA LEU A 405 33.39 5.93 -10.75
C LEU A 405 34.83 5.53 -10.38
N ARG A 406 35.27 4.30 -10.67
CA ARG A 406 36.65 3.86 -10.50
C ARG A 406 37.55 4.54 -11.52
N GLU A 407 37.12 4.61 -12.77
CA GLU A 407 37.85 5.30 -13.85
C GLU A 407 37.84 6.82 -13.67
N GLU A 408 36.75 7.40 -13.18
CA GLU A 408 36.68 8.80 -12.79
C GLU A 408 37.71 9.15 -11.73
N LEU A 409 37.85 8.29 -10.69
CA LEU A 409 38.84 8.46 -9.63
C LEU A 409 40.27 8.35 -10.16
N LYS A 410 40.57 7.37 -11.03
CA LYS A 410 41.88 7.20 -11.68
C LYS A 410 42.24 8.41 -12.55
N ALA A 411 41.24 9.00 -13.21
CA ALA A 411 41.42 10.23 -14.02
C ALA A 411 41.52 11.51 -13.15
N GLY A 412 41.55 11.38 -11.80
CA GLY A 412 41.68 12.50 -10.87
C GLY A 412 40.37 13.22 -10.52
N ASN A 413 39.25 12.79 -11.04
CA ASN A 413 37.96 13.37 -10.68
C ASN A 413 37.49 12.86 -9.29
N ARG A 414 37.60 13.73 -8.29
CA ARG A 414 37.19 13.46 -6.90
C ARG A 414 35.79 14.06 -6.59
N SER A 415 35.13 14.67 -7.59
CA SER A 415 33.75 15.14 -7.42
C SER A 415 32.77 13.98 -7.27
N MET A 416 31.61 14.26 -6.70
CA MET A 416 30.50 13.30 -6.68
C MET A 416 29.80 13.17 -8.03
N PHE A 417 30.10 14.06 -8.99
CA PHE A 417 29.57 14.03 -10.34
C PHE A 417 30.65 13.59 -11.32
N SER A 418 30.35 12.63 -12.19
CA SER A 418 31.21 12.26 -13.29
C SER A 418 31.40 13.44 -14.28
N ARG A 419 32.47 13.42 -15.07
CA ARG A 419 32.72 14.44 -16.06
C ARG A 419 31.56 14.58 -17.05
N ARG A 420 31.07 13.46 -17.58
CA ARG A 420 29.90 13.45 -18.47
C ARG A 420 28.66 14.05 -17.81
N LEU A 421 28.36 13.68 -16.58
CA LEU A 421 27.17 14.23 -15.90
C LEU A 421 27.29 15.75 -15.73
N LYS A 422 28.47 16.27 -15.40
CA LYS A 422 28.71 17.73 -15.31
C LYS A 422 28.53 18.44 -16.66
N GLU A 423 29.04 17.85 -17.75
CA GLU A 423 28.88 18.39 -19.10
C GLU A 423 27.39 18.45 -19.49
N LEU A 424 26.65 17.38 -19.25
CA LEU A 424 25.21 17.31 -19.54
C LEU A 424 24.38 18.25 -18.65
N ILE A 425 24.72 18.40 -17.37
CA ILE A 425 24.06 19.39 -16.48
C ILE A 425 24.25 20.79 -17.05
N LYS A 426 25.49 21.15 -17.39
CA LYS A 426 25.81 22.48 -17.99
C LYS A 426 25.06 22.72 -19.30
N ASP A 427 24.99 21.71 -20.16
CA ASP A 427 24.26 21.79 -21.44
C ASP A 427 22.76 22.04 -21.22
N ARG A 428 22.12 21.29 -20.30
CA ARG A 428 20.68 21.45 -19.99
C ARG A 428 20.36 22.80 -19.34
N LEU A 429 21.19 23.26 -18.41
CA LEU A 429 21.05 24.60 -17.83
C LEU A 429 21.12 25.70 -18.92
N ASN A 430 22.05 25.58 -19.88
CA ASN A 430 22.13 26.51 -20.98
C ASN A 430 20.95 26.48 -21.94
N LYS A 431 20.28 25.33 -22.08
CA LYS A 431 19.06 25.13 -22.88
C LYS A 431 17.77 25.50 -22.16
N GLY A 432 17.81 25.80 -20.86
CA GLY A 432 16.64 26.00 -20.03
C GLY A 432 15.81 24.72 -19.86
N GLU A 433 16.45 23.56 -19.88
CA GLU A 433 15.85 22.26 -19.70
C GLU A 433 16.03 21.78 -18.27
N GLN A 434 15.09 20.96 -17.78
CA GLN A 434 15.08 20.50 -16.39
C GLN A 434 15.85 19.19 -16.20
N ILE A 435 16.38 19.02 -14.99
CA ILE A 435 17.27 17.95 -14.61
C ILE A 435 16.73 17.28 -13.34
N MET A 436 16.72 15.95 -13.30
CA MET A 436 16.45 15.20 -12.08
C MET A 436 17.72 14.47 -11.63
N LEU A 437 18.11 14.66 -10.36
CA LEU A 437 19.22 13.93 -9.75
C LEU A 437 18.69 13.01 -8.67
N PHE A 438 18.80 11.73 -8.94
CA PHE A 438 18.27 10.67 -8.11
C PHE A 438 19.34 10.06 -7.22
N LEU A 439 19.03 9.93 -5.92
CA LEU A 439 19.84 9.25 -4.93
C LEU A 439 19.01 8.18 -4.22
N ASN A 440 19.37 6.92 -4.35
CA ASN A 440 18.67 5.89 -3.59
C ASN A 440 19.16 5.85 -2.13
N ARG A 441 18.36 6.41 -1.21
CA ARG A 441 18.62 6.43 0.23
C ARG A 441 17.51 5.70 1.00
N ARG A 442 17.31 4.40 0.78
CA ARG A 442 16.57 3.57 1.71
C ARG A 442 17.56 2.72 2.50
N GLY A 443 17.64 2.99 3.80
CA GLY A 443 18.46 2.26 4.75
C GLY A 443 19.83 2.91 5.01
N TYR A 444 20.40 2.62 6.15
CA TYR A 444 21.80 2.88 6.44
C TYR A 444 22.62 1.99 5.50
N ALA A 445 23.22 2.57 4.48
CA ALA A 445 24.24 1.88 3.71
C ALA A 445 25.48 1.71 4.60
N GLY A 446 25.41 0.72 5.47
CA GLY A 446 26.54 0.30 6.30
C GLY A 446 27.44 -0.68 5.60
N PHE A 447 27.26 -0.92 4.29
CA PHE A 447 28.13 -1.80 3.54
C PHE A 447 29.51 -1.14 3.35
N VAL A 448 30.52 -1.98 3.21
CA VAL A 448 31.90 -1.57 3.01
C VAL A 448 32.33 -1.93 1.61
N SER A 449 32.85 -0.94 0.88
CA SER A 449 33.38 -1.14 -0.46
C SER A 449 34.72 -0.44 -0.68
N CYS A 450 35.49 -0.95 -1.62
CA CYS A 450 36.71 -0.33 -2.10
C CYS A 450 36.40 0.65 -3.23
N ARG A 451 36.77 1.90 -3.07
CA ARG A 451 36.56 2.93 -4.11
C ARG A 451 37.51 2.79 -5.29
N SER A 452 38.62 2.05 -5.16
CA SER A 452 39.59 1.86 -6.23
C SER A 452 39.22 0.75 -7.21
N CYS A 453 38.66 -0.36 -6.72
CA CYS A 453 38.33 -1.52 -7.55
C CYS A 453 36.86 -1.91 -7.53
N GLY A 454 36.03 -1.29 -6.66
CA GLY A 454 34.61 -1.62 -6.51
C GLY A 454 34.31 -2.82 -5.61
N HIS A 455 35.33 -3.58 -5.15
CA HIS A 455 35.10 -4.76 -4.30
C HIS A 455 34.24 -4.43 -3.07
N VAL A 456 33.24 -5.24 -2.83
CA VAL A 456 32.32 -5.13 -1.69
C VAL A 456 32.59 -6.26 -0.71
N MET A 457 32.52 -5.97 0.58
CA MET A 457 32.67 -6.97 1.62
C MET A 457 31.39 -7.78 1.77
N GLU A 458 31.39 -9.00 1.24
CA GLU A 458 30.24 -9.92 1.23
C GLU A 458 30.41 -11.07 2.21
N CYS A 459 29.31 -11.65 2.65
CA CYS A 459 29.28 -12.81 3.53
C CYS A 459 29.60 -14.08 2.73
N PRO A 460 30.60 -14.88 3.10
CA PRO A 460 30.99 -16.09 2.37
C PRO A 460 29.93 -17.21 2.41
N HIS A 461 28.89 -17.08 3.25
CA HIS A 461 27.85 -18.08 3.42
C HIS A 461 26.52 -17.69 2.79
N CYS A 462 26.25 -16.40 2.66
CA CYS A 462 24.95 -15.86 2.26
C CYS A 462 25.00 -15.03 0.97
N ASP A 463 26.21 -14.70 0.51
CA ASP A 463 26.43 -13.88 -0.70
C ASP A 463 25.67 -12.56 -0.69
N ILE A 464 25.61 -11.92 0.48
CA ILE A 464 25.05 -10.60 0.69
C ILE A 464 26.08 -9.69 1.36
N SER A 465 25.97 -8.39 1.14
CA SER A 465 26.89 -7.41 1.71
C SER A 465 26.88 -7.43 3.23
N MET A 466 28.05 -7.33 3.85
CA MET A 466 28.18 -7.26 5.29
C MET A 466 28.03 -5.82 5.79
N THR A 467 27.41 -5.66 6.95
CA THR A 467 27.18 -4.35 7.58
C THR A 467 28.29 -3.99 8.56
N TYR A 468 28.83 -2.78 8.47
CA TYR A 468 29.79 -2.23 9.43
C TYR A 468 29.09 -1.77 10.71
N HIS A 469 29.62 -2.20 11.86
CA HIS A 469 29.14 -1.83 13.18
C HIS A 469 30.15 -0.94 13.92
N ARG A 470 29.64 -0.17 14.90
CA ARG A 470 30.44 0.80 15.68
C ARG A 470 31.58 0.16 16.49
N ASP A 471 31.51 -1.14 16.75
CA ASP A 471 32.54 -1.93 17.42
C ASP A 471 33.71 -2.30 16.49
N GLY A 472 33.73 -1.79 15.26
CA GLY A 472 34.78 -2.06 14.29
C GLY A 472 34.68 -3.40 13.58
N ARG A 473 33.53 -4.09 13.64
CA ARG A 473 33.30 -5.38 13.01
C ARG A 473 32.32 -5.27 11.83
N LEU A 474 32.49 -6.18 10.89
CA LEU A 474 31.53 -6.44 9.81
C LEU A 474 30.68 -7.63 10.22
N ARG A 475 29.34 -7.54 10.03
CA ARG A 475 28.39 -8.60 10.38
C ARG A 475 27.42 -8.91 9.23
N CYS A 476 27.16 -10.21 9.08
CA CYS A 476 26.05 -10.69 8.25
C CYS A 476 24.81 -10.86 9.12
N HIS A 477 23.73 -10.13 8.80
CA HIS A 477 22.48 -10.20 9.57
C HIS A 477 21.58 -11.41 9.20
N TYR A 478 22.01 -12.23 8.23
CA TYR A 478 21.34 -13.49 7.93
C TYR A 478 21.87 -14.64 8.79
N CYS A 479 23.16 -14.91 8.72
CA CYS A 479 23.75 -16.06 9.41
C CYS A 479 24.53 -15.73 10.67
N GLY A 480 24.77 -14.44 10.97
CA GLY A 480 25.53 -13.98 12.13
C GLY A 480 27.06 -14.05 11.94
N TYR A 481 27.56 -14.37 10.73
CA TYR A 481 29.01 -14.36 10.47
C TYR A 481 29.61 -12.99 10.73
N GLU A 482 30.75 -12.96 11.41
CA GLU A 482 31.47 -11.74 11.78
C GLU A 482 32.93 -11.78 11.39
N GLN A 483 33.46 -10.62 10.97
CA GLN A 483 34.91 -10.42 10.78
C GLN A 483 35.31 -8.99 11.15
N PRO A 484 36.59 -8.73 11.46
CA PRO A 484 37.08 -7.38 11.69
C PRO A 484 37.00 -6.53 10.43
N MET A 485 36.86 -5.21 10.61
CA MET A 485 36.99 -4.26 9.49
C MET A 485 38.42 -4.30 8.94
N LEU A 486 38.55 -4.46 7.62
CA LEU A 486 39.85 -4.47 6.95
C LEU A 486 40.36 -3.04 6.73
N LYS A 487 41.67 -2.84 6.90
CA LYS A 487 42.32 -1.53 6.62
C LYS A 487 42.69 -1.34 5.16
N VAL A 488 42.82 -2.43 4.44
CA VAL A 488 43.17 -2.45 3.01
C VAL A 488 42.22 -3.41 2.28
N CYS A 489 41.96 -3.12 1.03
CA CYS A 489 41.14 -3.98 0.20
C CYS A 489 41.80 -5.35 -0.02
N PRO A 490 41.08 -6.46 0.18
CA PRO A 490 41.66 -7.81 -0.02
C PRO A 490 41.95 -8.11 -1.50
N GLU A 491 41.24 -7.46 -2.43
CA GLU A 491 41.39 -7.68 -3.87
C GLU A 491 42.54 -6.86 -4.48
N CYS A 492 42.63 -5.56 -4.17
CA CYS A 492 43.58 -4.67 -4.85
C CYS A 492 44.62 -4.01 -3.93
N GLY A 493 44.61 -4.31 -2.64
CA GLY A 493 45.53 -3.72 -1.64
C GLY A 493 45.31 -2.23 -1.36
N SER A 494 44.34 -1.59 -1.94
CA SER A 494 44.10 -0.15 -1.76
C SER A 494 43.64 0.19 -0.33
N PRO A 495 44.12 1.31 0.25
CA PRO A 495 43.63 1.81 1.54
C PRO A 495 42.27 2.50 1.44
N TYR A 496 41.73 2.69 0.25
CA TYR A 496 40.42 3.37 0.03
C TYR A 496 39.23 2.42 0.18
N ILE A 497 39.25 1.58 1.20
CA ILE A 497 38.14 0.72 1.61
C ILE A 497 37.41 1.35 2.81
N GLY A 498 36.09 1.42 2.77
CA GLY A 498 35.32 2.05 3.84
C GLY A 498 33.82 2.03 3.60
N THR A 499 33.08 2.59 4.54
CA THR A 499 31.63 2.73 4.43
C THR A 499 31.26 3.74 3.37
N PHE A 500 30.21 3.41 2.59
CA PHE A 500 29.68 4.30 1.58
C PHE A 500 28.50 5.10 2.13
N GLY A 501 28.47 6.43 1.93
CA GLY A 501 27.36 7.28 2.38
C GLY A 501 27.30 8.59 1.63
N LEU A 502 26.23 8.79 0.87
CA LEU A 502 25.88 10.02 0.17
C LEU A 502 24.49 10.49 0.64
N GLY A 503 24.30 11.79 0.84
CA GLY A 503 23.03 12.38 1.27
C GLY A 503 22.59 13.53 0.37
N THR A 504 21.28 13.73 0.21
CA THR A 504 20.67 14.78 -0.62
C THR A 504 21.18 16.19 -0.29
N GLN A 505 21.41 16.49 0.99
CA GLN A 505 21.99 17.77 1.44
C GLN A 505 23.40 17.99 0.90
N LYS A 506 24.24 16.94 0.89
CA LYS A 506 25.60 17.04 0.33
C LYS A 506 25.57 17.22 -1.19
N VAL A 507 24.62 16.60 -1.86
CA VAL A 507 24.41 16.77 -3.31
C VAL A 507 23.99 18.19 -3.62
N GLU A 508 23.02 18.74 -2.91
CA GLU A 508 22.55 20.12 -3.03
C GLU A 508 23.72 21.12 -2.84
N ALA A 509 24.49 20.96 -1.76
CA ALA A 509 25.66 21.82 -1.51
C ALA A 509 26.73 21.73 -2.61
N ALA A 510 26.95 20.54 -3.18
CA ALA A 510 27.89 20.37 -4.29
C ALA A 510 27.39 21.00 -5.59
N LEU A 511 26.08 20.95 -5.85
CA LEU A 511 25.48 21.61 -7.03
C LEU A 511 25.64 23.11 -6.94
N TYR A 512 25.36 23.75 -5.81
CA TYR A 512 25.58 25.20 -5.65
C TYR A 512 27.04 25.61 -5.76
N LYS A 513 27.98 24.71 -5.42
CA LYS A 513 29.41 24.96 -5.59
C LYS A 513 29.84 24.89 -7.05
N GLU A 514 29.34 23.90 -7.83
CA GLU A 514 29.73 23.64 -9.21
C GLU A 514 28.90 24.45 -10.23
N PHE A 515 27.63 24.72 -9.89
CA PHE A 515 26.65 25.43 -10.72
C PHE A 515 25.92 26.52 -9.91
N PRO A 516 26.60 27.63 -9.53
CA PRO A 516 26.03 28.64 -8.63
C PRO A 516 24.76 29.33 -9.14
N GLN A 517 24.53 29.31 -10.46
CA GLN A 517 23.36 29.91 -11.11
C GLN A 517 22.14 29.00 -11.10
N ALA A 518 22.29 27.70 -10.82
CA ALA A 518 21.20 26.75 -10.89
C ALA A 518 20.25 26.90 -9.70
N LYS A 519 18.96 26.88 -9.99
CA LYS A 519 17.90 26.81 -8.96
C LYS A 519 17.64 25.34 -8.62
N VAL A 520 17.97 24.94 -7.40
CA VAL A 520 17.86 23.56 -6.95
C VAL A 520 16.70 23.41 -5.96
N LEU A 521 15.80 22.45 -6.23
CA LEU A 521 14.82 21.97 -5.28
C LEU A 521 15.23 20.60 -4.72
N ARG A 522 15.04 20.41 -3.43
CA ARG A 522 15.31 19.15 -2.75
C ARG A 522 14.03 18.50 -2.23
N MET A 523 13.87 17.22 -2.53
CA MET A 523 12.72 16.43 -2.11
C MET A 523 13.17 15.13 -1.43
N ASP A 524 13.10 15.13 -0.12
CA ASP A 524 13.40 14.00 0.75
C ASP A 524 12.45 13.97 1.96
N MET A 525 12.61 12.98 2.84
CA MET A 525 11.77 12.85 4.04
C MET A 525 11.81 14.08 4.96
N ASP A 526 12.93 14.82 4.97
CA ASP A 526 13.07 15.99 5.84
C ASP A 526 12.31 17.19 5.29
N THR A 527 12.33 17.39 3.97
CA THR A 527 11.64 18.48 3.29
C THR A 527 10.13 18.24 3.14
N THR A 528 9.69 16.99 3.23
CA THR A 528 8.27 16.59 3.00
C THR A 528 7.47 16.32 4.28
N LYS A 529 7.99 16.65 5.47
CA LYS A 529 7.30 16.42 6.76
C LYS A 529 6.03 17.25 6.96
N ARG A 530 5.93 18.42 6.35
CA ARG A 530 4.77 19.31 6.49
C ARG A 530 3.66 18.88 5.52
N LYS A 531 2.41 19.06 5.94
CA LYS A 531 1.25 18.78 5.09
C LYS A 531 1.35 19.61 3.81
N ASN A 532 1.15 18.95 2.65
CA ASN A 532 1.19 19.51 1.29
C ASN A 532 2.58 19.97 0.78
N SER A 533 3.68 19.86 1.56
CA SER A 533 5.01 20.24 1.07
C SER A 533 5.47 19.40 -0.13
N HIS A 534 5.07 18.12 -0.18
CA HIS A 534 5.32 17.25 -1.32
C HIS A 534 4.70 17.81 -2.62
N GLU A 535 3.43 18.17 -2.57
CA GLU A 535 2.69 18.71 -3.72
C GLU A 535 3.24 20.09 -4.14
N GLN A 536 3.60 20.93 -3.17
CA GLN A 536 4.19 22.26 -3.43
C GLN A 536 5.54 22.16 -4.17
N ILE A 537 6.45 21.26 -3.74
CA ILE A 537 7.75 21.07 -4.40
C ILE A 537 7.55 20.59 -5.84
N LEU A 538 6.63 19.67 -6.05
CA LEU A 538 6.36 19.12 -7.39
C LEU A 538 5.70 20.14 -8.31
N SER A 539 4.75 20.93 -7.80
CA SER A 539 4.13 22.02 -8.56
C SER A 539 5.18 23.05 -8.96
N ALA A 540 5.98 23.54 -8.01
CA ALA A 540 7.04 24.51 -8.29
C ALA A 540 8.05 24.00 -9.35
N PHE A 541 8.40 22.71 -9.31
CA PHE A 541 9.26 22.12 -10.32
C PHE A 541 8.53 21.99 -11.67
N SER A 542 7.26 21.56 -11.68
CA SER A 542 6.45 21.46 -12.90
C SER A 542 6.26 22.82 -13.58
N ASP A 543 6.09 23.87 -12.79
CA ASP A 543 5.89 25.25 -13.26
C ASP A 543 7.18 25.94 -13.72
N GLY A 544 8.32 25.24 -13.64
CA GLY A 544 9.62 25.74 -14.11
C GLY A 544 10.32 26.70 -13.14
N GLU A 545 9.91 26.73 -11.87
CA GLU A 545 10.55 27.59 -10.86
C GLU A 545 11.95 27.12 -10.47
N ALA A 546 12.32 25.88 -10.80
CA ALA A 546 13.63 25.31 -10.57
C ALA A 546 14.16 24.50 -11.77
N ASP A 547 15.48 24.50 -11.89
CA ASP A 547 16.22 23.83 -12.98
C ASP A 547 16.54 22.38 -12.60
N ILE A 548 16.85 22.12 -11.32
CA ILE A 548 17.32 20.82 -10.84
C ILE A 548 16.45 20.35 -9.66
N LEU A 549 15.88 19.15 -9.78
CA LEU A 549 15.23 18.45 -8.67
C LEU A 549 16.15 17.37 -8.15
N VAL A 550 16.60 17.50 -6.89
CA VAL A 550 17.39 16.48 -6.19
C VAL A 550 16.51 15.72 -5.23
N GLY A 551 16.51 14.40 -5.30
CA GLY A 551 15.71 13.65 -4.36
C GLY A 551 15.98 12.17 -4.29
N THR A 552 15.15 11.49 -3.50
CA THR A 552 15.18 10.05 -3.33
C THR A 552 14.10 9.38 -4.21
N GLN A 553 13.72 8.15 -3.94
CA GLN A 553 12.69 7.40 -4.69
C GLN A 553 11.38 8.17 -4.91
N MET A 554 11.11 9.20 -4.11
CA MET A 554 9.89 10.00 -4.20
C MET A 554 9.81 10.79 -5.52
N ILE A 555 10.95 11.20 -6.10
CA ILE A 555 10.97 12.00 -7.35
C ILE A 555 10.76 11.15 -8.61
N VAL A 556 11.07 9.85 -8.56
CA VAL A 556 10.95 8.97 -9.74
C VAL A 556 9.56 8.33 -9.85
N LYS A 557 8.66 8.52 -8.88
CA LYS A 557 7.35 7.88 -8.82
C LYS A 557 6.22 8.86 -9.06
N GLY A 558 5.25 8.48 -9.89
CA GLY A 558 3.93 9.12 -9.99
C GLY A 558 3.86 10.49 -10.68
N HIS A 559 4.97 11.05 -11.19
CA HIS A 559 4.98 12.38 -11.78
C HIS A 559 5.53 12.37 -13.21
N ASP A 560 4.97 13.24 -14.02
CA ASP A 560 5.32 13.38 -15.44
C ASP A 560 5.73 14.83 -15.71
N PHE A 561 7.03 15.03 -15.97
CA PHE A 561 7.60 16.34 -16.23
C PHE A 561 8.10 16.41 -17.69
N ALA A 562 7.39 17.15 -18.53
CA ALA A 562 7.65 17.21 -19.96
C ALA A 562 9.01 17.83 -20.30
N ASN A 563 9.55 18.74 -19.45
CA ASN A 563 10.80 19.45 -19.68
C ASN A 563 12.04 18.76 -19.08
N VAL A 564 11.88 17.59 -18.43
CA VAL A 564 13.00 16.81 -17.90
C VAL A 564 13.64 16.00 -19.01
N THR A 565 14.82 16.42 -19.43
CA THR A 565 15.61 15.79 -20.50
C THR A 565 16.87 15.08 -19.98
N LEU A 566 17.29 15.33 -18.73
CA LEU A 566 18.42 14.66 -18.09
C LEU A 566 18.04 14.06 -16.75
N VAL A 567 18.35 12.78 -16.56
CA VAL A 567 18.26 12.11 -15.26
C VAL A 567 19.63 11.58 -14.85
N GLY A 568 20.13 12.00 -13.70
CA GLY A 568 21.38 11.50 -13.12
C GLY A 568 21.11 10.59 -11.92
N VAL A 569 21.56 9.34 -11.98
CA VAL A 569 21.59 8.43 -10.84
C VAL A 569 22.96 8.49 -10.19
N LEU A 570 23.05 9.06 -9.00
CA LEU A 570 24.34 9.46 -8.40
C LEU A 570 25.13 8.31 -7.76
N ALA A 571 24.44 7.26 -7.30
CA ALA A 571 25.06 6.13 -6.62
C ALA A 571 24.16 4.90 -6.72
N ALA A 572 24.23 4.18 -7.83
CA ALA A 572 23.46 2.94 -8.02
C ALA A 572 23.83 1.86 -6.98
N ASP A 573 25.09 1.86 -6.54
CA ASP A 573 25.63 0.92 -5.55
C ASP A 573 24.90 0.93 -4.22
N LEU A 574 24.28 2.05 -3.83
CA LEU A 574 23.51 2.14 -2.57
C LEU A 574 22.30 1.19 -2.52
N SER A 575 21.71 0.90 -3.67
CA SER A 575 20.64 -0.11 -3.77
C SER A 575 21.19 -1.49 -4.04
N LEU A 576 22.22 -1.57 -4.87
CA LEU A 576 22.81 -2.81 -5.34
C LEU A 576 23.41 -3.65 -4.19
N HIS A 577 24.10 -2.98 -3.27
CA HIS A 577 24.77 -3.60 -2.14
C HIS A 577 24.00 -3.43 -0.82
N ALA A 578 22.66 -3.31 -0.90
CA ALA A 578 21.82 -3.45 0.29
C ALA A 578 21.95 -4.87 0.86
N ASN A 579 21.90 -4.99 2.18
CA ASN A 579 21.97 -6.29 2.86
C ASN A 579 20.63 -7.07 2.70
N ASP A 580 20.28 -7.41 1.46
CA ASP A 580 19.00 -8.01 1.10
C ASP A 580 19.14 -8.77 -0.22
N TYR A 581 18.63 -10.00 -0.30
CA TYR A 581 18.67 -10.80 -1.52
C TYR A 581 17.92 -10.18 -2.72
N ARG A 582 17.04 -9.23 -2.48
CA ARG A 582 16.29 -8.47 -3.51
C ARG A 582 17.02 -7.22 -3.99
N ALA A 583 18.27 -7.01 -3.56
CA ALA A 583 19.02 -5.79 -3.88
C ALA A 583 19.19 -5.59 -5.39
N GLY A 584 19.50 -6.68 -6.13
CA GLY A 584 19.61 -6.67 -7.59
C GLY A 584 18.30 -6.28 -8.27
N GLU A 585 17.19 -6.92 -7.89
CA GLU A 585 15.86 -6.64 -8.41
C GLU A 585 15.43 -5.17 -8.15
N ARG A 586 15.60 -4.68 -6.93
CA ARG A 586 15.27 -3.29 -6.59
C ARG A 586 16.11 -2.29 -7.37
N THR A 587 17.38 -2.61 -7.57
CA THR A 587 18.26 -1.75 -8.35
C THR A 587 17.80 -1.67 -9.79
N PHE A 588 17.52 -2.81 -10.43
CA PHE A 588 16.95 -2.86 -11.77
C PHE A 588 15.66 -2.04 -11.87
N GLN A 589 14.71 -2.26 -10.97
CA GLN A 589 13.42 -1.55 -10.94
C GLN A 589 13.60 -0.04 -10.81
N LEU A 590 14.45 0.41 -9.89
CA LEU A 590 14.71 1.83 -9.66
C LEU A 590 15.41 2.51 -10.84
N LEU A 591 16.40 1.86 -11.43
CA LEU A 591 17.13 2.40 -12.57
C LEU A 591 16.23 2.49 -13.80
N THR A 592 15.42 1.48 -14.06
CA THR A 592 14.46 1.47 -15.17
C THR A 592 13.37 2.53 -14.98
N GLN A 593 12.84 2.69 -13.76
CA GLN A 593 11.88 3.75 -13.45
C GLN A 593 12.50 5.14 -13.62
N ALA A 594 13.73 5.35 -13.14
CA ALA A 594 14.46 6.61 -13.30
C ALA A 594 14.72 6.91 -14.77
N ALA A 595 15.17 5.92 -15.54
CA ALA A 595 15.36 6.07 -16.98
C ALA A 595 14.05 6.45 -17.68
N GLY A 596 12.93 5.85 -17.28
CA GLY A 596 11.62 6.17 -17.83
C GLY A 596 11.13 7.60 -17.56
N ARG A 597 11.84 8.43 -16.78
CA ARG A 597 11.47 9.84 -16.52
C ARG A 597 12.10 10.82 -17.51
N ALA A 598 13.20 10.48 -18.15
CA ALA A 598 13.85 11.33 -19.14
C ALA A 598 13.11 11.28 -20.49
N GLY A 599 12.92 12.44 -21.13
CA GLY A 599 12.39 12.52 -22.50
C GLY A 599 10.94 12.08 -22.65
N ARG A 600 10.06 12.48 -21.74
CA ARG A 600 8.60 12.25 -21.85
C ARG A 600 7.85 13.29 -22.68
N GLY A 601 8.49 14.43 -22.97
CA GLY A 601 8.02 15.41 -23.92
C GLY A 601 8.48 15.09 -25.33
N ASP A 602 8.53 16.12 -26.17
CA ASP A 602 8.95 15.99 -27.58
C ASP A 602 10.49 15.96 -27.75
N LYS A 603 11.24 16.13 -26.66
CA LYS A 603 12.71 16.16 -26.65
C LYS A 603 13.29 14.81 -26.25
N PRO A 604 14.41 14.37 -26.88
CA PRO A 604 15.07 13.13 -26.46
C PRO A 604 15.63 13.26 -25.03
N GLY A 605 15.52 12.19 -24.26
CA GLY A 605 16.05 12.13 -22.91
C GLY A 605 17.42 11.45 -22.83
N GLU A 606 18.22 11.85 -21.85
CA GLU A 606 19.49 11.19 -21.52
C GLU A 606 19.51 10.81 -20.03
N VAL A 607 20.15 9.69 -19.75
CA VAL A 607 20.30 9.16 -18.38
C VAL A 607 21.74 8.83 -18.11
N VAL A 608 22.26 9.26 -16.97
CA VAL A 608 23.63 8.94 -16.52
C VAL A 608 23.53 8.13 -15.22
N ILE A 609 23.99 6.88 -15.25
CA ILE A 609 24.07 6.00 -14.09
C ILE A 609 25.53 5.96 -13.60
N GLN A 610 25.80 6.51 -12.43
CA GLN A 610 27.11 6.47 -11.80
C GLN A 610 27.20 5.29 -10.83
N THR A 611 28.25 4.47 -10.97
CA THR A 611 28.43 3.25 -10.17
C THR A 611 29.91 2.85 -10.05
N TYR A 612 30.25 2.11 -8.99
CA TYR A 612 31.53 1.40 -8.84
C TYR A 612 31.46 -0.04 -9.37
N SER A 613 30.28 -0.52 -9.78
CA SER A 613 30.03 -1.89 -10.24
C SER A 613 29.35 -1.89 -11.62
N PRO A 614 29.96 -1.25 -12.66
CA PRO A 614 29.33 -1.09 -13.97
C PRO A 614 29.07 -2.40 -14.69
N GLU A 615 29.75 -3.49 -14.33
CA GLU A 615 29.61 -4.80 -14.93
C GLU A 615 28.41 -5.59 -14.40
N HIS A 616 27.80 -5.14 -13.29
CA HIS A 616 26.72 -5.88 -12.64
C HIS A 616 25.49 -6.01 -13.55
N TYR A 617 24.95 -7.23 -13.66
CA TYR A 617 23.83 -7.54 -14.59
C TYR A 617 22.63 -6.62 -14.39
N SER A 618 22.24 -6.28 -13.14
CA SER A 618 21.11 -5.37 -12.86
C SER A 618 21.31 -3.98 -13.43
N ILE A 619 22.56 -3.47 -13.50
CA ILE A 619 22.89 -2.16 -14.07
C ILE A 619 22.90 -2.24 -15.60
N GLN A 620 23.56 -3.27 -16.15
CA GLN A 620 23.67 -3.47 -17.58
C GLN A 620 22.31 -3.68 -18.25
N THR A 621 21.45 -4.49 -17.65
CA THR A 621 20.12 -4.78 -18.17
C THR A 621 19.16 -3.60 -17.97
N ALA A 622 19.26 -2.87 -16.86
CA ALA A 622 18.47 -1.65 -16.64
C ALA A 622 18.83 -0.54 -17.64
N ALA A 623 20.12 -0.39 -17.99
CA ALA A 623 20.56 0.57 -19.01
C ALA A 623 19.96 0.26 -20.39
N LYS A 624 19.74 -1.00 -20.70
CA LYS A 624 19.08 -1.46 -21.93
C LYS A 624 17.56 -1.55 -21.80
N GLN A 625 17.00 -1.38 -20.58
CA GLN A 625 15.60 -1.62 -20.24
C GLN A 625 15.13 -3.03 -20.60
N ASP A 626 16.02 -4.01 -20.51
CA ASP A 626 15.80 -5.41 -20.85
C ASP A 626 15.45 -6.22 -19.61
N TYR A 627 14.15 -6.33 -19.34
CA TYR A 627 13.64 -7.09 -18.19
C TYR A 627 13.86 -8.60 -18.36
N HIS A 628 13.78 -9.13 -19.59
CA HIS A 628 13.94 -10.57 -19.82
C HIS A 628 15.37 -11.03 -19.52
N ALA A 629 16.37 -10.27 -19.98
CA ALA A 629 17.78 -10.55 -19.66
C ALA A 629 18.02 -10.42 -18.14
N PHE A 630 17.46 -9.39 -17.50
CA PHE A 630 17.52 -9.23 -16.04
C PHE A 630 16.95 -10.44 -15.32
N TYR A 631 15.71 -10.84 -15.65
CA TYR A 631 15.03 -11.97 -15.01
C TYR A 631 15.85 -13.25 -15.10
N LYS A 632 16.43 -13.54 -16.25
CA LYS A 632 17.24 -14.76 -16.48
C LYS A 632 18.42 -14.85 -15.52
N GLU A 633 19.15 -13.76 -15.32
CA GLU A 633 20.28 -13.70 -14.39
C GLU A 633 19.80 -13.78 -12.94
N GLU A 634 18.79 -12.99 -12.58
CA GLU A 634 18.27 -12.89 -11.22
C GLU A 634 17.66 -14.22 -10.74
N ILE A 635 16.88 -14.91 -11.58
CA ILE A 635 16.28 -16.19 -11.19
C ILE A 635 17.33 -17.29 -11.02
N SER A 636 18.39 -17.27 -11.84
CA SER A 636 19.52 -18.19 -11.71
C SER A 636 20.26 -17.98 -10.40
N TYR A 637 20.53 -16.74 -10.03
CA TYR A 637 21.11 -16.38 -8.73
C TYR A 637 20.23 -16.86 -7.57
N ARG A 638 18.92 -16.55 -7.60
CA ARG A 638 18.00 -16.93 -6.52
C ARG A 638 17.85 -18.42 -6.37
N SER A 639 17.83 -19.16 -7.48
CA SER A 639 17.80 -20.61 -7.45
C SER A 639 19.05 -21.21 -6.78
N LEU A 640 20.24 -20.74 -7.16
CA LEU A 640 21.51 -21.16 -6.58
C LEU A 640 21.59 -20.88 -5.07
N MET A 641 21.17 -19.66 -4.66
CA MET A 641 21.23 -19.20 -3.28
C MET A 641 20.00 -19.57 -2.44
N ARG A 642 19.08 -20.34 -3.01
CA ARG A 642 17.86 -20.80 -2.34
C ARG A 642 17.02 -19.66 -1.80
N TYR A 643 16.71 -18.66 -2.66
CA TYR A 643 15.87 -17.52 -2.37
C TYR A 643 14.52 -17.59 -3.11
N PRO A 644 13.48 -16.86 -2.62
CA PRO A 644 12.22 -16.74 -3.37
C PRO A 644 12.43 -16.16 -4.78
N PRO A 645 11.65 -16.65 -5.76
CA PRO A 645 10.49 -17.52 -5.67
C PRO A 645 10.78 -19.03 -5.74
N GLU A 646 11.98 -19.45 -6.08
CA GLU A 646 12.35 -20.89 -6.21
C GLU A 646 12.28 -21.62 -4.86
N TRP A 647 12.62 -20.90 -3.80
CA TRP A 647 12.41 -21.30 -2.42
C TRP A 647 11.47 -20.30 -1.75
N GLN A 648 10.85 -20.70 -0.67
CA GLN A 648 10.05 -19.83 0.18
C GLN A 648 10.83 -19.55 1.47
N MET A 649 10.57 -18.42 2.09
CA MET A 649 11.27 -17.99 3.31
C MET A 649 10.28 -17.57 4.38
N LEU A 650 10.49 -18.07 5.60
CA LEU A 650 9.84 -17.60 6.81
C LEU A 650 10.89 -16.96 7.71
N VAL A 651 10.67 -15.73 8.12
CA VAL A 651 11.46 -15.05 9.14
C VAL A 651 10.72 -15.08 10.46
N VAL A 652 11.41 -15.59 11.50
CA VAL A 652 10.96 -15.49 12.88
C VAL A 652 11.76 -14.37 13.54
N PHE A 653 11.07 -13.27 13.85
CA PHE A 653 11.65 -12.13 14.53
C PHE A 653 11.21 -12.11 15.98
N ALA A 654 12.15 -11.90 16.90
CA ALA A 654 11.82 -11.66 18.29
C ALA A 654 12.57 -10.47 18.88
N SER A 655 11.93 -9.79 19.84
CA SER A 655 12.53 -8.70 20.60
C SER A 655 12.11 -8.71 22.07
N GLY A 656 13.02 -8.22 22.93
CA GLY A 656 12.82 -8.14 24.37
C GLY A 656 13.93 -7.40 25.10
N GLU A 657 13.68 -7.06 26.36
CA GLU A 657 14.63 -6.30 27.20
C GLU A 657 15.78 -7.15 27.75
N ASP A 658 15.52 -8.44 28.02
CA ASP A 658 16.50 -9.39 28.53
C ASP A 658 17.18 -10.13 27.36
N LYS A 659 18.45 -9.77 27.09
CA LYS A 659 19.24 -10.38 26.02
C LYS A 659 19.45 -11.88 26.25
N ALA A 660 19.77 -12.27 27.47
CA ALA A 660 20.12 -13.67 27.80
C ALA A 660 18.88 -14.58 27.65
N TRP A 661 17.71 -14.07 28.03
CA TRP A 661 16.44 -14.77 27.83
C TRP A 661 16.09 -14.85 26.34
N LEU A 662 16.22 -13.75 25.60
CA LEU A 662 16.01 -13.72 24.16
C LEU A 662 16.89 -14.73 23.43
N ASP A 663 18.19 -14.81 23.78
CA ASP A 663 19.14 -15.76 23.20
C ASP A 663 18.67 -17.21 23.42
N LYS A 664 18.35 -17.59 24.67
CA LYS A 664 17.83 -18.93 25.00
C LYS A 664 16.55 -19.30 24.24
N VAL A 665 15.63 -18.36 24.16
CA VAL A 665 14.34 -18.60 23.47
C VAL A 665 14.55 -18.78 21.97
N MET A 666 15.41 -17.96 21.35
CA MET A 666 15.69 -18.06 19.91
C MET A 666 16.40 -19.37 19.56
N ASP A 667 17.35 -19.81 20.38
CA ASP A 667 18.01 -21.11 20.21
C ASP A 667 17.01 -22.27 20.38
N ALA A 668 16.12 -22.18 21.35
CA ALA A 668 15.06 -23.18 21.55
C ALA A 668 14.10 -23.22 20.37
N MET A 669 13.66 -22.07 19.83
CA MET A 669 12.80 -22.01 18.65
C MET A 669 13.47 -22.62 17.42
N ALA A 670 14.76 -22.36 17.18
CA ALA A 670 15.51 -23.00 16.10
C ALA A 670 15.52 -24.52 16.26
N ASN A 671 15.70 -25.03 17.49
CA ASN A 671 15.68 -26.47 17.76
C ASN A 671 14.28 -27.10 17.59
N VAL A 672 13.19 -26.39 17.88
CA VAL A 672 11.81 -26.90 17.69
C VAL A 672 11.55 -27.31 16.24
N VAL A 673 12.12 -26.59 15.27
CA VAL A 673 11.92 -26.85 13.85
C VAL A 673 13.07 -27.64 13.20
N LYS A 674 14.16 -27.89 13.90
CA LYS A 674 15.36 -28.56 13.36
C LYS A 674 15.11 -29.99 12.84
N HIS A 675 14.09 -30.67 13.36
CA HIS A 675 13.72 -32.04 12.96
C HIS A 675 12.72 -32.07 11.80
N MET A 676 12.28 -30.90 11.31
CA MET A 676 11.52 -30.80 10.09
C MET A 676 12.51 -30.69 8.90
N ASP A 677 12.09 -31.08 7.73
CA ASP A 677 12.91 -30.93 6.51
C ASP A 677 12.99 -29.46 6.09
N LEU A 678 13.78 -28.67 6.82
CA LEU A 678 13.88 -27.22 6.70
C LEU A 678 15.34 -26.77 6.72
N MET A 679 15.67 -25.77 5.94
CA MET A 679 16.93 -25.04 6.06
C MET A 679 16.76 -23.92 7.07
N VAL A 680 17.38 -24.05 8.25
CA VAL A 680 17.32 -23.06 9.33
C VAL A 680 18.64 -22.30 9.41
N ILE A 681 18.59 -20.97 9.33
CA ILE A 681 19.75 -20.06 9.37
C ILE A 681 19.58 -19.11 10.57
N GLY A 682 20.60 -18.99 11.37
CA GLY A 682 20.57 -18.25 12.63
C GLY A 682 20.28 -19.15 13.84
N PRO A 683 19.92 -18.59 15.02
CA PRO A 683 19.57 -17.20 15.27
C PRO A 683 20.73 -16.21 15.13
N SER A 684 20.44 -15.03 14.59
CA SER A 684 21.38 -13.92 14.43
C SER A 684 20.80 -12.61 14.96
N GLU A 685 21.66 -11.62 15.22
CA GLU A 685 21.19 -10.26 15.55
C GLU A 685 20.52 -9.64 14.33
N ALA A 686 19.38 -8.97 14.53
CA ALA A 686 18.74 -8.17 13.49
C ALA A 686 19.64 -7.00 13.06
N GLY A 687 19.36 -6.36 11.92
CA GLY A 687 20.15 -5.25 11.35
C GLY A 687 20.46 -4.13 12.35
N PHE A 688 19.53 -3.86 13.26
CA PHE A 688 19.79 -3.09 14.49
C PHE A 688 19.56 -4.03 15.66
N GLY A 689 20.63 -4.55 16.26
CA GLY A 689 20.57 -5.53 17.36
C GLY A 689 19.89 -5.00 18.62
N LYS A 690 19.77 -3.65 18.78
CA LYS A 690 19.06 -3.00 19.89
C LYS A 690 18.43 -1.69 19.45
N ILE A 691 17.11 -1.51 19.70
CA ILE A 691 16.37 -0.26 19.48
C ILE A 691 15.46 -0.03 20.69
N ASN A 692 15.45 1.19 21.25
CA ASN A 692 14.61 1.58 22.40
C ASN A 692 14.71 0.55 23.54
N ASP A 693 15.93 0.18 23.90
CA ASP A 693 16.28 -0.81 24.92
C ASP A 693 15.77 -2.24 24.68
N GLN A 694 15.21 -2.52 23.50
CA GLN A 694 14.80 -3.85 23.06
C GLN A 694 15.92 -4.51 22.24
N TYR A 695 16.45 -5.63 22.68
CA TYR A 695 17.32 -6.51 21.89
C TYR A 695 16.49 -7.22 20.83
N ARG A 696 17.08 -7.48 19.66
CA ARG A 696 16.35 -7.97 18.47
C ARG A 696 17.12 -9.09 17.79
N LYS A 697 16.45 -10.22 17.56
CA LYS A 697 17.03 -11.38 16.86
C LYS A 697 16.11 -11.93 15.80
N VAL A 698 16.70 -12.67 14.86
CA VAL A 698 15.99 -13.28 13.72
C VAL A 698 16.46 -14.73 13.50
N ILE A 699 15.55 -15.56 13.00
CA ILE A 699 15.83 -16.86 12.41
C ILE A 699 15.22 -16.85 11.01
N TYR A 700 15.98 -17.29 10.00
CA TYR A 700 15.49 -17.49 8.64
C TYR A 700 15.28 -18.98 8.41
N ILE A 701 14.08 -19.36 7.98
CA ILE A 701 13.68 -20.73 7.69
C ILE A 701 13.31 -20.79 6.22
N LYS A 702 13.93 -21.68 5.44
CA LYS A 702 13.70 -21.82 4.01
C LYS A 702 13.22 -23.23 3.66
N ASN A 703 12.26 -23.31 2.74
CA ASN A 703 11.81 -24.56 2.12
C ASN A 703 11.26 -24.26 0.71
N LYS A 704 11.22 -25.25 -0.16
CA LYS A 704 10.57 -25.12 -1.48
C LYS A 704 9.05 -25.04 -1.35
N ASP A 705 8.49 -25.75 -0.39
CA ASP A 705 7.06 -25.83 -0.14
C ASP A 705 6.61 -24.81 0.90
N TYR A 706 5.68 -23.93 0.51
CA TYR A 706 5.10 -22.92 1.38
C TYR A 706 4.30 -23.53 2.55
N GLU A 707 3.55 -24.61 2.30
CA GLU A 707 2.75 -25.24 3.35
C GLU A 707 3.63 -25.81 4.47
N THR A 708 4.81 -26.33 4.13
CA THR A 708 5.79 -26.80 5.12
C THR A 708 6.25 -25.67 6.02
N LEU A 709 6.43 -24.45 5.49
CA LEU A 709 6.73 -23.28 6.32
C LEU A 709 5.55 -22.85 7.18
N VAL A 710 4.31 -22.94 6.70
CA VAL A 710 3.10 -22.71 7.51
C VAL A 710 3.02 -23.72 8.66
N LYS A 711 3.29 -25.00 8.40
CA LYS A 711 3.37 -26.03 9.46
C LYS A 711 4.48 -25.72 10.49
N ALA A 712 5.63 -25.25 10.03
CA ALA A 712 6.71 -24.83 10.92
C ALA A 712 6.29 -23.65 11.81
N LYS A 713 5.65 -22.63 11.22
CA LYS A 713 5.06 -21.49 11.95
C LYS A 713 4.06 -21.98 12.99
N ASN A 714 3.10 -22.82 12.63
CA ASN A 714 2.09 -23.35 13.54
C ASN A 714 2.74 -24.11 14.73
N ARG A 715 3.78 -24.90 14.46
CA ARG A 715 4.53 -25.59 15.51
C ARG A 715 5.25 -24.63 16.46
N LEU A 716 5.84 -23.57 15.90
CA LEU A 716 6.48 -22.53 16.71
C LEU A 716 5.45 -21.77 17.56
N GLU A 717 4.29 -21.40 17.00
CA GLU A 717 3.20 -20.75 17.74
C GLU A 717 2.74 -21.61 18.91
N GLN A 718 2.49 -22.91 18.69
CA GLN A 718 2.13 -23.84 19.76
C GLN A 718 3.21 -23.91 20.87
N TRP A 719 4.47 -23.97 20.49
CA TRP A 719 5.58 -24.00 21.45
C TRP A 719 5.68 -22.68 22.24
N ILE A 720 5.56 -21.54 21.57
CA ILE A 720 5.54 -20.19 22.15
C ILE A 720 4.41 -20.07 23.19
N ASP A 721 3.23 -20.57 22.89
CA ASP A 721 2.06 -20.51 23.77
C ASP A 721 2.21 -21.42 24.98
N LEU A 722 2.64 -22.66 24.76
CA LEU A 722 2.87 -23.63 25.86
C LEU A 722 3.89 -23.10 26.87
N ASN A 723 4.95 -22.44 26.39
CA ASN A 723 6.01 -21.88 27.22
C ASN A 723 5.74 -20.43 27.68
N LYS A 724 4.59 -19.83 27.30
CA LYS A 724 4.19 -18.46 27.67
C LYS A 724 5.24 -17.39 27.29
N ILE A 725 5.93 -17.59 26.19
CA ILE A 725 7.07 -16.75 25.74
C ILE A 725 6.65 -15.29 25.52
N ARG A 726 5.46 -15.05 24.98
CA ARG A 726 4.96 -13.71 24.66
C ARG A 726 4.65 -12.82 25.87
N LYS A 727 4.81 -13.32 27.09
CA LYS A 727 4.76 -12.47 28.28
C LYS A 727 5.92 -11.49 28.37
N ASN A 728 7.09 -11.88 27.85
CA ASN A 728 8.33 -11.16 27.99
C ASN A 728 9.00 -10.83 26.66
N LEU A 729 8.58 -11.46 25.56
CA LEU A 729 9.13 -11.26 24.22
C LEU A 729 8.02 -10.98 23.21
N LEU A 730 8.25 -10.02 22.33
CA LEU A 730 7.46 -9.86 21.11
C LEU A 730 8.00 -10.86 20.08
N VAL A 731 7.16 -11.73 19.54
CA VAL A 731 7.52 -12.64 18.45
C VAL A 731 6.61 -12.42 17.27
N ASN A 732 7.19 -12.23 16.09
CA ASN A 732 6.49 -12.02 14.82
C ASN A 732 6.99 -12.98 13.75
N PHE A 733 6.10 -13.34 12.84
CA PHE A 733 6.40 -14.15 11.66
C PHE A 733 6.27 -13.29 10.39
N ASP A 734 7.17 -13.53 9.43
CA ASP A 734 7.12 -12.83 8.15
C ASP A 734 7.49 -13.79 7.01
N PHE A 735 6.53 -14.08 6.14
CA PHE A 735 6.74 -14.92 4.97
C PHE A 735 7.22 -14.05 3.80
N ASN A 736 8.26 -14.50 3.12
CA ASN A 736 8.87 -13.86 1.96
C ASN A 736 9.05 -12.33 2.21
N PRO A 737 9.88 -11.94 3.20
CA PRO A 737 10.02 -10.55 3.60
C PRO A 737 10.46 -9.68 2.44
N MET A 738 9.93 -8.47 2.40
CA MET A 738 10.33 -7.46 1.41
C MET A 738 11.55 -6.65 1.86
N ASN A 739 11.92 -6.71 3.13
CA ASN A 739 13.08 -6.02 3.70
C ASN A 739 13.84 -6.98 4.60
N SER A 740 15.16 -6.80 4.71
CA SER A 740 15.98 -7.48 5.72
C SER A 740 15.65 -6.94 7.12
N TYR A 741 15.81 -7.79 8.12
CA TYR A 741 15.54 -7.48 9.53
C TYR A 741 16.74 -6.95 10.27
#